data_1fc3d0a690547e48fb3b8e6f4c24244b
#
_entry.id   1fc3d0a690547e48fb3b8e6f4c24244b
#
_cell.length_a   1.000
_cell.length_b   1.000
_cell.length_c   1.000
_cell.angle_alpha   90.00
_cell.angle_beta   90.00
_cell.angle_gamma   90.00
#
_symmetry.space_group_name_H-M   'P 1'
#
loop_
_entity.id
_entity.type
_entity.pdbx_description
1 polymer ?
#
loop_
_entity_poly.entity_id
_entity_poly.type
_entity_poly.pdbx_seq_one_letter_code
_entity_poly.pdbx_strand_id
1 'polypeptide(L)'
;MNGQTSLQGWTIIPMPQTMQHKADIALLPMCGRINEARAVGDDRHVLAVQLIDDIRAATGLEWDIATGDRWPGFITLTTFDEPHAHPSGAYTLDVTPDGVTVAGADFEGVRNGVQTLRQLIRQCGAALPCLHIEDRPAFETRGYYLDVTRGRVPTLDWLKHWADKLCLYKYNQLQLYIEHTFAFDSMSETWRGSSPLTPRDILEFDDYCAERGIELVPSVSTFGHLYMALRTQSLRDLGEFPETADEPFGFIDRMHHHTLNISDDRAFALSCRLIDDYLQLFRSDKFNICADETFDLGKGRSKPLADHIGVAAMYADYVTRLCRHLEARGRRPMMWGDIALEHPEILDRLPETVTLLNWQYDPQVTDEKIRTVAQSGAKQIVCPAVWCWNALLPRIDDAWSNITRMARYGAQYHAQGMLITDWGDFGHVNDPRMAIPGMIIGAQESWNPGRIPDEADMLRRISRLEYHDASGELLDILARASHAASFEWNHLITWLELDDGQGGVNTGVLQTIPGLLPENERPDDVIRSLQNESKTPSLAESRRMLLRYLKHRITLGETADHLLQASARRISAITATAGPRNAGNAAAFRIAVEGQRLLNRVGLRLASETGITDTLQPNTTSQHDDEANLAEALEIWMEAYATQWSTVSRDSELRRLQDTVWKLTDHLRFQSV
;
A
#
# COMPACT_ATOMS: atom_id res chain seq x y z
N MET A 1 0.80 10.81 39.62
CA MET A 1 2.02 9.98 39.57
C MET A 1 1.62 8.70 38.89
N ASN A 2 1.68 8.65 37.55
CA ASN A 2 1.35 7.46 36.77
C ASN A 2 2.63 6.63 36.69
N GLY A 3 2.67 5.51 37.40
CA GLY A 3 3.73 4.55 37.29
C GLY A 3 3.78 3.96 35.90
N GLN A 4 4.73 4.41 35.09
CA GLN A 4 5.20 3.65 33.92
C GLN A 4 5.88 2.38 34.44
N THR A 5 5.11 1.32 34.60
CA THR A 5 5.67 -0.03 34.77
C THR A 5 6.40 -0.34 33.46
N SER A 6 7.71 -0.55 33.54
CA SER A 6 8.52 -1.05 32.44
C SER A 6 7.84 -2.28 31.83
N LEU A 7 7.45 -2.18 30.57
CA LEU A 7 6.84 -3.26 29.81
C LEU A 7 7.77 -4.47 29.85
N GLN A 8 7.33 -5.53 30.51
CA GLN A 8 7.96 -6.84 30.47
C GLN A 8 7.88 -7.35 29.04
N GLY A 9 8.92 -7.13 28.25
CA GLY A 9 9.27 -7.82 27.01
C GLY A 9 8.27 -8.02 25.88
N TRP A 10 6.96 -7.77 26.04
CA TRP A 10 5.89 -7.99 25.05
C TRP A 10 5.07 -6.71 24.76
N THR A 11 4.38 -6.69 23.63
CA THR A 11 3.54 -5.56 23.18
C THR A 11 2.29 -6.05 22.44
N ILE A 12 1.26 -5.21 22.39
CA ILE A 12 0.04 -5.43 21.60
C ILE A 12 -0.13 -4.26 20.64
N ILE A 13 -0.43 -4.56 19.39
CA ILE A 13 -0.77 -3.59 18.34
C ILE A 13 -1.99 -4.11 17.58
N PRO A 14 -3.07 -3.35 17.46
CA PRO A 14 -3.35 -2.03 18.06
C PRO A 14 -3.38 -2.09 19.59
N MET A 15 -2.88 -1.00 20.21
CA MET A 15 -2.87 -0.88 21.65
C MET A 15 -4.29 -0.73 22.20
N PRO A 16 -4.71 -1.57 23.17
CA PRO A 16 -6.08 -1.54 23.69
C PRO A 16 -6.45 -0.21 24.36
N GLN A 17 -7.75 0.10 24.39
CA GLN A 17 -8.31 1.27 25.10
C GLN A 17 -7.99 1.20 26.60
N THR A 18 -8.25 0.05 27.23
CA THR A 18 -7.91 -0.21 28.62
C THR A 18 -7.21 -1.56 28.77
N MET A 19 -6.22 -1.60 29.65
CA MET A 19 -5.53 -2.84 30.00
C MET A 19 -5.06 -2.78 31.46
N GLN A 20 -5.45 -3.77 32.24
CA GLN A 20 -5.10 -3.91 33.65
C GLN A 20 -4.26 -5.18 33.85
N HIS A 21 -3.03 -5.02 34.32
CA HIS A 21 -2.17 -6.14 34.65
C HIS A 21 -2.53 -6.73 36.02
N LYS A 22 -2.44 -8.05 36.11
CA LYS A 22 -2.53 -8.82 37.35
C LYS A 22 -1.17 -9.46 37.62
N ALA A 23 -0.87 -9.73 38.91
CA ALA A 23 0.47 -10.18 39.32
C ALA A 23 0.81 -11.62 38.87
N ASP A 24 -0.19 -12.42 38.51
CA ASP A 24 -0.04 -13.85 38.23
C ASP A 24 0.31 -14.14 36.76
N ILE A 25 0.63 -15.41 36.49
CA ILE A 25 0.86 -15.96 35.14
C ILE A 25 -0.10 -17.13 34.93
N ALA A 26 -0.75 -17.14 33.77
CA ALA A 26 -1.53 -18.26 33.28
C ALA A 26 -0.62 -19.23 32.49
N LEU A 27 -0.52 -20.47 32.94
CA LEU A 27 0.24 -21.50 32.24
C LEU A 27 -0.71 -22.30 31.34
N LEU A 28 -0.44 -22.31 30.04
CA LEU A 28 -1.17 -23.16 29.10
C LEU A 28 -0.97 -24.64 29.45
N PRO A 29 -2.05 -25.41 29.69
CA PRO A 29 -1.92 -26.84 30.01
C PRO A 29 -1.34 -27.63 28.83
N MET A 30 -0.64 -28.72 29.12
CA MET A 30 -0.02 -29.60 28.11
C MET A 30 -1.04 -30.17 27.12
N CYS A 31 -2.27 -30.42 27.59
CA CYS A 31 -3.42 -30.84 26.78
C CYS A 31 -4.56 -29.88 27.06
N GLY A 32 -4.78 -28.93 26.19
CA GLY A 32 -5.83 -27.92 26.34
C GLY A 32 -6.92 -28.04 25.26
N ARG A 33 -8.02 -27.37 25.50
CA ARG A 33 -9.11 -27.25 24.54
C ARG A 33 -9.60 -25.82 24.48
N ILE A 34 -10.10 -25.45 23.29
CA ILE A 34 -10.80 -24.19 23.05
C ILE A 34 -12.29 -24.47 23.00
N ASN A 35 -13.06 -23.84 23.87
CA ASN A 35 -14.51 -23.86 23.85
C ASN A 35 -15.01 -22.62 23.10
N GLU A 36 -15.79 -22.85 22.05
CA GLU A 36 -16.39 -21.79 21.26
C GLU A 36 -17.91 -21.89 21.35
N ALA A 37 -18.54 -20.83 21.92
CA ALA A 37 -19.97 -20.76 22.05
C ALA A 37 -20.64 -20.57 20.67
N ARG A 38 -21.76 -21.25 20.41
CA ARG A 38 -22.52 -21.12 19.15
C ARG A 38 -22.93 -19.68 18.84
N ALA A 39 -23.12 -18.86 19.86
CA ALA A 39 -23.48 -17.45 19.69
C ALA A 39 -22.39 -16.61 18.99
N VAL A 40 -21.13 -17.11 18.92
CA VAL A 40 -20.03 -16.45 18.19
C VAL A 40 -20.32 -16.42 16.68
N GLY A 41 -20.97 -17.49 16.15
CA GLY A 41 -21.32 -17.55 14.73
C GLY A 41 -20.17 -17.95 13.80
N ASP A 42 -19.10 -18.54 14.35
CA ASP A 42 -17.99 -19.11 13.56
C ASP A 42 -18.26 -20.59 13.23
N ASP A 43 -19.05 -20.83 12.21
CA ASP A 43 -19.48 -22.18 11.83
C ASP A 43 -18.32 -23.10 11.39
N ARG A 44 -17.16 -22.54 11.07
CA ARG A 44 -15.96 -23.27 10.65
C ARG A 44 -14.87 -23.31 11.73
N HIS A 45 -15.11 -22.71 12.89
CA HIS A 45 -14.16 -22.62 14.00
C HIS A 45 -12.80 -21.99 13.60
N VAL A 46 -12.80 -21.06 12.65
CA VAL A 46 -11.57 -20.44 12.13
C VAL A 46 -10.77 -19.75 13.24
N LEU A 47 -11.47 -19.10 14.18
CA LEU A 47 -10.83 -18.41 15.31
C LEU A 47 -10.14 -19.40 16.26
N ALA A 48 -10.78 -20.52 16.55
CA ALA A 48 -10.20 -21.59 17.37
C ALA A 48 -9.00 -22.25 16.67
N VAL A 49 -9.10 -22.52 15.37
CA VAL A 49 -7.99 -23.06 14.56
C VAL A 49 -6.80 -22.11 14.55
N GLN A 50 -7.00 -20.83 14.36
CA GLN A 50 -5.93 -19.82 14.42
C GLN A 50 -5.20 -19.82 15.76
N LEU A 51 -5.92 -19.97 16.87
CA LEU A 51 -5.31 -20.07 18.20
C LEU A 51 -4.51 -21.36 18.38
N ILE A 52 -5.06 -22.50 17.95
CA ILE A 52 -4.39 -23.81 18.01
C ILE A 52 -3.08 -23.77 17.23
N ASP A 53 -3.09 -23.20 16.02
CA ASP A 53 -1.89 -23.10 15.19
C ASP A 53 -0.82 -22.20 15.83
N ASP A 54 -1.22 -21.07 16.44
CA ASP A 54 -0.27 -20.20 17.14
C ASP A 54 0.25 -20.84 18.45
N ILE A 55 -0.58 -21.56 19.20
CA ILE A 55 -0.15 -22.34 20.37
C ILE A 55 0.86 -23.39 19.96
N ARG A 56 0.54 -24.20 18.93
CA ARG A 56 1.46 -25.22 18.40
C ARG A 56 2.79 -24.59 17.96
N ALA A 57 2.71 -23.51 17.20
CA ALA A 57 3.89 -22.85 16.67
C ALA A 57 4.78 -22.20 17.74
N ALA A 58 4.20 -21.67 18.82
CA ALA A 58 4.92 -20.99 19.89
C ALA A 58 5.42 -21.94 20.99
N THR A 59 4.75 -23.07 21.21
CA THR A 59 4.97 -23.94 22.37
C THR A 59 5.22 -25.41 22.04
N GLY A 60 4.84 -25.89 20.86
CA GLY A 60 4.83 -27.30 20.50
C GLY A 60 3.67 -28.10 21.13
N LEU A 61 2.74 -27.45 21.84
CA LEU A 61 1.60 -28.11 22.46
C LEU A 61 0.51 -28.40 21.43
N GLU A 62 -0.08 -29.58 21.49
CA GLU A 62 -1.21 -29.97 20.64
C GLU A 62 -2.51 -29.79 21.40
N TRP A 63 -3.34 -28.87 20.87
CA TRP A 63 -4.66 -28.56 21.43
C TRP A 63 -5.77 -28.95 20.45
N ASP A 64 -7.01 -29.01 20.94
CA ASP A 64 -8.18 -29.37 20.17
C ASP A 64 -9.39 -28.46 20.50
N ILE A 65 -10.45 -28.54 19.71
CA ILE A 65 -11.69 -27.82 19.94
C ILE A 65 -12.58 -28.65 20.88
N ALA A 66 -13.24 -28.00 21.86
CA ALA A 66 -14.20 -28.66 22.73
C ALA A 66 -15.56 -28.77 22.00
N THR A 67 -16.07 -29.98 21.86
CA THR A 67 -17.34 -30.26 21.17
C THR A 67 -18.53 -30.51 22.10
N GLY A 68 -18.45 -30.08 23.35
CA GLY A 68 -19.53 -30.23 24.34
C GLY A 68 -19.11 -29.89 25.76
N ASP A 69 -20.08 -29.81 26.67
CA ASP A 69 -19.93 -29.33 28.06
C ASP A 69 -19.12 -30.28 28.97
N ARG A 70 -18.79 -31.46 28.50
CA ARG A 70 -18.16 -32.52 29.31
C ARG A 70 -16.69 -32.20 29.67
N TRP A 71 -16.04 -31.35 28.87
CA TRP A 71 -14.66 -30.94 29.05
C TRP A 71 -14.58 -29.41 28.88
N PRO A 72 -14.63 -28.64 29.95
CA PRO A 72 -14.46 -27.19 29.84
C PRO A 72 -13.12 -26.84 29.17
N GLY A 73 -13.17 -25.94 28.21
CA GLY A 73 -11.98 -25.43 27.55
C GLY A 73 -11.18 -24.55 28.49
N PHE A 74 -9.86 -24.58 28.35
CA PHE A 74 -9.00 -23.58 29.01
C PHE A 74 -9.15 -22.18 28.40
N ILE A 75 -9.41 -22.10 27.09
CA ILE A 75 -9.79 -20.87 26.38
C ILE A 75 -11.26 -20.96 26.02
N THR A 76 -12.02 -19.90 26.34
CA THR A 76 -13.44 -19.78 26.00
C THR A 76 -13.67 -18.56 25.11
N LEU A 77 -14.30 -18.77 23.96
CA LEU A 77 -14.74 -17.75 23.01
C LEU A 77 -16.27 -17.63 23.14
N THR A 78 -16.79 -16.42 23.44
CA THR A 78 -18.21 -16.19 23.68
C THR A 78 -18.63 -14.77 23.27
N THR A 79 -19.94 -14.52 23.27
CA THR A 79 -20.49 -13.16 23.14
C THR A 79 -20.85 -12.60 24.52
N PHE A 80 -21.01 -11.28 24.61
CA PHE A 80 -21.56 -10.64 25.81
C PHE A 80 -22.98 -11.12 26.08
N ASP A 81 -23.42 -11.09 27.35
CA ASP A 81 -24.80 -11.41 27.74
C ASP A 81 -25.82 -10.42 27.12
N GLU A 82 -25.44 -9.15 27.01
CA GLU A 82 -26.20 -8.08 26.36
C GLU A 82 -25.40 -7.50 25.15
N PRO A 83 -25.32 -8.23 24.02
CA PRO A 83 -24.46 -7.81 22.90
C PRO A 83 -24.79 -6.43 22.35
N HIS A 84 -26.10 -6.09 22.26
CA HIS A 84 -26.56 -4.81 21.72
C HIS A 84 -26.29 -3.58 22.59
N ALA A 85 -25.83 -3.78 23.84
CA ALA A 85 -25.42 -2.68 24.71
C ALA A 85 -24.00 -2.16 24.40
N HIS A 86 -23.27 -2.83 23.51
CA HIS A 86 -21.90 -2.52 23.15
C HIS A 86 -21.75 -2.18 21.66
N PRO A 87 -20.81 -1.32 21.28
CA PRO A 87 -20.53 -1.05 19.86
C PRO A 87 -19.99 -2.30 19.17
N SER A 88 -20.27 -2.42 17.86
CA SER A 88 -19.72 -3.49 17.03
C SER A 88 -18.18 -3.55 17.13
N GLY A 89 -17.64 -4.77 17.14
CA GLY A 89 -16.21 -5.01 17.24
C GLY A 89 -15.62 -4.85 18.65
N ALA A 90 -16.43 -4.47 19.67
CA ALA A 90 -15.96 -4.38 21.05
C ALA A 90 -15.77 -5.77 21.68
N TYR A 91 -14.77 -5.88 22.55
CA TYR A 91 -14.46 -7.14 23.25
C TYR A 91 -13.86 -6.93 24.63
N THR A 92 -13.90 -7.99 25.44
CA THR A 92 -13.08 -8.16 26.64
C THR A 92 -12.17 -9.39 26.48
N LEU A 93 -11.00 -9.30 27.08
CA LEU A 93 -10.05 -10.42 27.21
C LEU A 93 -9.63 -10.54 28.67
N ASP A 94 -9.99 -11.66 29.30
CA ASP A 94 -9.58 -12.02 30.65
C ASP A 94 -8.59 -13.17 30.60
N VAL A 95 -7.37 -12.96 31.11
CA VAL A 95 -6.36 -13.99 31.31
C VAL A 95 -6.17 -14.19 32.82
N THR A 96 -6.47 -15.38 33.29
CA THR A 96 -6.38 -15.78 34.71
C THR A 96 -5.62 -17.10 34.83
N PRO A 97 -5.13 -17.48 36.01
CA PRO A 97 -4.48 -18.77 36.21
C PRO A 97 -5.38 -19.96 35.86
N ASP A 98 -6.69 -19.80 35.99
CA ASP A 98 -7.69 -20.87 35.77
C ASP A 98 -8.17 -20.99 34.31
N GLY A 99 -7.87 -20.00 33.47
CA GLY A 99 -8.26 -20.00 32.05
C GLY A 99 -8.28 -18.62 31.40
N VAL A 100 -8.62 -18.61 30.12
CA VAL A 100 -8.70 -17.42 29.29
C VAL A 100 -10.11 -17.28 28.73
N THR A 101 -10.70 -16.08 28.82
CA THR A 101 -12.01 -15.79 28.23
C THR A 101 -11.89 -14.61 27.26
N VAL A 102 -12.36 -14.81 26.03
CA VAL A 102 -12.59 -13.76 25.05
C VAL A 102 -14.11 -13.62 24.87
N ALA A 103 -14.67 -12.46 25.20
CA ALA A 103 -16.05 -12.15 24.96
C ALA A 103 -16.20 -10.93 24.07
N GLY A 104 -17.12 -10.95 23.09
CA GLY A 104 -17.32 -9.88 22.13
C GLY A 104 -18.77 -9.45 22.00
N ALA A 105 -18.99 -8.24 21.49
CA ALA A 105 -20.34 -7.75 21.15
C ALA A 105 -20.96 -8.55 19.99
N ASP A 106 -20.13 -9.03 19.10
CA ASP A 106 -20.49 -9.77 17.89
C ASP A 106 -19.30 -10.65 17.45
N PHE A 107 -19.43 -11.31 16.30
CA PHE A 107 -18.33 -12.09 15.72
C PHE A 107 -17.05 -11.24 15.55
N GLU A 108 -17.18 -9.99 15.08
CA GLU A 108 -16.05 -9.10 14.92
C GLU A 108 -15.35 -8.81 16.25
N GLY A 109 -16.11 -8.59 17.33
CA GLY A 109 -15.57 -8.39 18.67
C GLY A 109 -14.77 -9.60 19.16
N VAL A 110 -15.35 -10.81 19.06
CA VAL A 110 -14.65 -12.05 19.44
C VAL A 110 -13.38 -12.23 18.59
N ARG A 111 -13.47 -12.03 17.27
CA ARG A 111 -12.32 -12.06 16.37
C ARG A 111 -11.21 -11.10 16.85
N ASN A 112 -11.56 -9.85 17.14
CA ASN A 112 -10.60 -8.83 17.57
C ASN A 112 -9.90 -9.22 18.88
N GLY A 113 -10.65 -9.78 19.84
CA GLY A 113 -10.09 -10.29 21.09
C GLY A 113 -9.16 -11.50 20.88
N VAL A 114 -9.55 -12.41 19.97
CA VAL A 114 -8.69 -13.54 19.55
C VAL A 114 -7.38 -13.05 18.94
N GLN A 115 -7.41 -12.01 18.09
CA GLN A 115 -6.17 -11.48 17.51
C GLN A 115 -5.24 -10.89 18.59
N THR A 116 -5.79 -10.27 19.62
CA THR A 116 -5.02 -9.80 20.78
C THR A 116 -4.38 -10.98 21.54
N LEU A 117 -5.14 -12.02 21.80
CA LEU A 117 -4.64 -13.23 22.47
C LEU A 117 -3.55 -13.94 21.63
N ARG A 118 -3.72 -14.01 20.30
CA ARG A 118 -2.72 -14.55 19.37
C ARG A 118 -1.38 -13.80 19.46
N GLN A 119 -1.41 -12.46 19.54
CA GLN A 119 -0.19 -11.66 19.72
C GLN A 119 0.50 -11.96 21.05
N LEU A 120 -0.25 -12.19 22.13
CA LEU A 120 0.32 -12.60 23.43
C LEU A 120 0.95 -13.99 23.35
N ILE A 121 0.25 -14.98 22.78
CA ILE A 121 0.75 -16.36 22.62
C ILE A 121 2.05 -16.37 21.82
N ARG A 122 2.12 -15.65 20.71
CA ARG A 122 3.29 -15.57 19.83
C ARG A 122 4.53 -15.03 20.54
N GLN A 123 4.36 -14.14 21.52
CA GLN A 123 5.46 -13.50 22.24
C GLN A 123 5.80 -14.19 23.58
N CYS A 124 4.79 -14.73 24.26
CA CYS A 124 4.94 -15.26 25.63
C CYS A 124 4.97 -16.80 25.67
N GLY A 125 4.64 -17.47 24.56
CA GLY A 125 4.58 -18.94 24.54
C GLY A 125 3.53 -19.48 25.50
N ALA A 126 3.91 -20.46 26.31
CA ALA A 126 3.02 -21.14 27.25
C ALA A 126 2.73 -20.37 28.55
N ALA A 127 3.45 -19.27 28.83
CA ALA A 127 3.35 -18.50 30.08
C ALA A 127 2.76 -17.11 29.81
N LEU A 128 1.43 -17.02 29.78
CA LEU A 128 0.71 -15.79 29.47
C LEU A 128 0.63 -14.87 30.70
N PRO A 129 0.82 -13.54 30.54
CA PRO A 129 0.59 -12.59 31.63
C PRO A 129 -0.90 -12.55 31.97
N CYS A 130 -1.23 -12.61 33.27
CA CYS A 130 -2.59 -12.40 33.71
C CYS A 130 -2.97 -10.93 33.56
N LEU A 131 -4.10 -10.66 32.89
CA LEU A 131 -4.55 -9.31 32.59
C LEU A 131 -6.06 -9.28 32.32
N HIS A 132 -6.62 -8.08 32.32
CA HIS A 132 -7.96 -7.77 31.84
C HIS A 132 -7.88 -6.63 30.82
N ILE A 133 -8.50 -6.82 29.67
CA ILE A 133 -8.62 -5.84 28.57
C ILE A 133 -10.10 -5.58 28.31
N GLU A 134 -10.45 -4.29 28.20
CA GLU A 134 -11.71 -3.82 27.57
C GLU A 134 -11.32 -2.95 26.37
N ASP A 135 -11.83 -3.28 25.20
CA ASP A 135 -11.35 -2.67 23.98
C ASP A 135 -12.43 -2.56 22.89
N ARG A 136 -12.24 -1.59 22.00
CA ARG A 136 -13.14 -1.34 20.87
C ARG A 136 -12.44 -0.48 19.81
N PRO A 137 -12.85 -0.58 18.52
CA PRO A 137 -12.30 0.27 17.47
C PRO A 137 -12.81 1.71 17.55
N ALA A 138 -11.98 2.67 17.12
CA ALA A 138 -12.38 4.07 16.93
C ALA A 138 -13.12 4.28 15.60
N PHE A 139 -12.70 3.58 14.54
CA PHE A 139 -13.35 3.63 13.23
C PHE A 139 -14.11 2.34 12.93
N GLU A 140 -15.33 2.49 12.36
CA GLU A 140 -16.15 1.37 11.91
C GLU A 140 -15.46 0.60 10.78
N THR A 141 -15.07 1.30 9.70
CA THR A 141 -14.27 0.72 8.62
C THR A 141 -12.78 0.93 8.88
N ARG A 142 -12.04 -0.16 8.90
CA ARG A 142 -10.58 -0.21 9.00
C ARG A 142 -10.08 -0.99 7.80
N GLY A 143 -9.86 -0.25 6.72
CA GLY A 143 -9.62 -0.82 5.41
C GLY A 143 -8.17 -0.74 4.98
N TYR A 144 -7.80 -1.63 4.06
CA TYR A 144 -6.55 -1.62 3.32
C TYR A 144 -6.82 -1.66 1.82
N TYR A 145 -6.11 -0.83 1.05
CA TYR A 145 -6.23 -0.72 -0.39
C TYR A 145 -4.91 -1.12 -1.04
N LEU A 146 -4.93 -2.18 -1.81
CA LEU A 146 -3.73 -2.76 -2.41
C LEU A 146 -3.76 -2.60 -3.93
N ASP A 147 -2.77 -1.92 -4.49
CA ASP A 147 -2.56 -1.87 -5.93
C ASP A 147 -2.01 -3.23 -6.43
N VAL A 148 -2.80 -3.92 -7.23
CA VAL A 148 -2.42 -5.21 -7.85
C VAL A 148 -2.30 -5.10 -9.36
N THR A 149 -2.12 -3.87 -9.88
CA THR A 149 -2.19 -3.61 -11.33
C THR A 149 -0.96 -2.91 -11.90
N ARG A 150 -0.35 -1.96 -11.16
CA ARG A 150 0.73 -1.10 -11.68
C ARG A 150 2.11 -1.75 -11.62
N GLY A 151 2.24 -2.97 -12.14
CA GLY A 151 3.49 -3.73 -12.22
C GLY A 151 3.41 -5.11 -11.58
N ARG A 152 2.92 -5.22 -10.35
CA ARG A 152 2.81 -6.48 -9.63
C ARG A 152 1.39 -7.03 -9.62
N VAL A 153 1.25 -8.30 -10.00
CA VAL A 153 0.06 -9.10 -9.69
C VAL A 153 0.47 -10.11 -8.62
N PRO A 154 -0.06 -10.02 -7.39
CA PRO A 154 0.29 -10.95 -6.32
C PRO A 154 -0.12 -12.38 -6.64
N THR A 155 0.60 -13.37 -6.08
CA THR A 155 0.10 -14.75 -6.04
C THR A 155 -1.09 -14.85 -5.08
N LEU A 156 -1.96 -15.84 -5.29
CA LEU A 156 -3.09 -16.08 -4.37
C LEU A 156 -2.60 -16.41 -2.95
N ASP A 157 -1.50 -17.16 -2.83
CA ASP A 157 -0.89 -17.47 -1.52
C ASP A 157 -0.41 -16.20 -0.80
N TRP A 158 0.16 -15.24 -1.54
CA TRP A 158 0.54 -13.95 -0.96
C TRP A 158 -0.68 -13.13 -0.52
N LEU A 159 -1.73 -13.08 -1.32
CA LEU A 159 -2.98 -12.42 -0.94
C LEU A 159 -3.58 -13.01 0.33
N LYS A 160 -3.61 -14.35 0.45
CA LYS A 160 -4.05 -15.04 1.66
C LYS A 160 -3.17 -14.71 2.87
N HIS A 161 -1.84 -14.72 2.69
CA HIS A 161 -0.91 -14.30 3.74
C HIS A 161 -1.15 -12.85 4.18
N TRP A 162 -1.46 -11.95 3.22
CA TRP A 162 -1.77 -10.55 3.52
C TRP A 162 -3.09 -10.42 4.30
N ALA A 163 -4.13 -11.17 3.92
CA ALA A 163 -5.38 -11.23 4.66
C ALA A 163 -5.18 -11.75 6.11
N ASP A 164 -4.31 -12.75 6.32
CA ASP A 164 -3.95 -13.20 7.67
C ASP A 164 -3.28 -12.10 8.50
N LYS A 165 -2.39 -11.30 7.89
CA LYS A 165 -1.78 -10.14 8.56
C LYS A 165 -2.82 -9.07 8.89
N LEU A 166 -3.64 -8.69 7.92
CA LEU A 166 -4.72 -7.72 8.13
C LEU A 166 -5.64 -8.16 9.26
N CYS A 167 -6.02 -9.44 9.30
CA CYS A 167 -6.82 -10.01 10.38
C CYS A 167 -6.11 -9.88 11.73
N LEU A 168 -4.81 -10.26 11.82
CA LEU A 168 -4.02 -10.17 13.05
C LEU A 168 -3.95 -8.74 13.61
N TYR A 169 -3.93 -7.74 12.72
CA TYR A 169 -3.91 -6.33 13.07
C TYR A 169 -5.30 -5.67 13.06
N LYS A 170 -6.38 -6.48 13.09
CA LYS A 170 -7.77 -6.07 13.27
C LYS A 170 -8.37 -5.22 12.15
N TYR A 171 -7.85 -5.30 10.92
CA TYR A 171 -8.54 -4.78 9.76
C TYR A 171 -9.82 -5.55 9.48
N ASN A 172 -10.82 -4.89 8.89
CA ASN A 172 -12.10 -5.53 8.52
C ASN A 172 -12.51 -5.29 7.05
N GLN A 173 -11.69 -4.59 6.27
CA GLN A 173 -11.93 -4.38 4.85
C GLN A 173 -10.64 -4.46 4.04
N LEU A 174 -10.71 -5.04 2.84
CA LEU A 174 -9.64 -5.05 1.83
C LEU A 174 -10.23 -4.68 0.46
N GLN A 175 -9.53 -3.83 -0.28
CA GLN A 175 -9.82 -3.54 -1.67
C GLN A 175 -8.60 -3.85 -2.54
N LEU A 176 -8.82 -4.47 -3.70
CA LEU A 176 -7.78 -4.71 -4.71
C LEU A 176 -8.01 -3.73 -5.86
N TYR A 177 -7.03 -2.88 -6.15
CA TYR A 177 -7.11 -1.95 -7.28
C TYR A 177 -6.82 -2.65 -8.60
N ILE A 178 -7.78 -2.59 -9.53
CA ILE A 178 -7.73 -3.22 -10.84
C ILE A 178 -7.89 -2.18 -11.95
N GLU A 179 -6.98 -2.19 -12.92
CA GLU A 179 -7.12 -1.55 -14.24
C GLU A 179 -7.26 -2.63 -15.32
N HIS A 180 -6.23 -3.48 -15.50
CA HIS A 180 -6.13 -4.46 -16.59
C HIS A 180 -5.68 -5.85 -16.10
N THR A 181 -5.45 -6.03 -14.83
CA THR A 181 -4.85 -7.24 -14.23
C THR A 181 -5.87 -8.25 -13.71
N PHE A 182 -7.11 -8.11 -14.13
CA PHE A 182 -8.15 -9.13 -14.00
C PHE A 182 -8.54 -9.65 -15.37
N ALA A 183 -8.86 -10.94 -15.48
CA ALA A 183 -9.18 -11.62 -16.73
C ALA A 183 -10.63 -11.32 -17.20
N PHE A 184 -10.94 -10.04 -17.48
CA PHE A 184 -12.21 -9.65 -18.08
C PHE A 184 -12.35 -10.25 -19.49
N ASP A 185 -13.43 -10.95 -19.78
CA ASP A 185 -13.66 -11.59 -21.10
C ASP A 185 -13.64 -10.56 -22.24
N SER A 186 -14.17 -9.35 -21.98
CA SER A 186 -14.22 -8.26 -22.95
C SER A 186 -12.87 -7.55 -23.19
N MET A 187 -11.82 -7.86 -22.43
CA MET A 187 -10.54 -7.16 -22.43
C MET A 187 -9.33 -8.11 -22.61
N SER A 188 -9.50 -9.27 -23.25
CA SER A 188 -8.42 -10.25 -23.38
C SER A 188 -7.17 -9.70 -24.09
N GLU A 189 -7.33 -8.76 -24.99
CA GLU A 189 -6.23 -8.06 -25.67
C GLU A 189 -5.39 -7.23 -24.69
N THR A 190 -6.01 -6.71 -23.63
CA THR A 190 -5.38 -5.88 -22.61
C THR A 190 -4.54 -6.68 -21.63
N TRP A 191 -5.11 -7.78 -21.11
CA TRP A 191 -4.48 -8.53 -20.01
C TRP A 191 -3.62 -9.71 -20.47
N ARG A 192 -3.65 -10.11 -21.74
CA ARG A 192 -2.80 -11.18 -22.26
C ARG A 192 -1.31 -10.87 -22.01
N GLY A 193 -0.61 -11.82 -21.39
CA GLY A 193 0.81 -11.66 -21.05
C GLY A 193 1.09 -10.92 -19.72
N SER A 194 0.05 -10.46 -19.01
CA SER A 194 0.21 -9.80 -17.70
C SER A 194 -0.02 -10.73 -16.50
N SER A 195 -0.31 -12.02 -16.73
CA SER A 195 -0.62 -12.99 -15.65
C SER A 195 -1.73 -12.51 -14.70
N PRO A 196 -2.93 -12.14 -15.21
CA PRO A 196 -3.98 -11.49 -14.43
C PRO A 196 -4.56 -12.41 -13.35
N LEU A 197 -5.25 -11.81 -12.37
CA LEU A 197 -6.14 -12.54 -11.47
C LEU A 197 -7.33 -13.08 -12.27
N THR A 198 -7.79 -14.27 -11.91
CA THR A 198 -8.92 -14.95 -12.57
C THR A 198 -10.19 -14.86 -11.70
N PRO A 199 -11.38 -15.10 -12.28
CA PRO A 199 -12.60 -15.22 -11.49
C PRO A 199 -12.50 -16.27 -10.36
N ARG A 200 -11.79 -17.37 -10.61
CA ARG A 200 -11.55 -18.40 -9.59
C ARG A 200 -10.67 -17.87 -8.44
N ASP A 201 -9.61 -17.11 -8.76
CA ASP A 201 -8.74 -16.53 -7.72
C ASP A 201 -9.56 -15.58 -6.81
N ILE A 202 -10.44 -14.75 -7.40
CA ILE A 202 -11.26 -13.81 -6.64
C ILE A 202 -12.27 -14.54 -5.76
N LEU A 203 -13.00 -15.53 -6.29
CA LEU A 203 -13.98 -16.30 -5.51
C LEU A 203 -13.32 -17.00 -4.31
N GLU A 204 -12.17 -17.65 -4.55
CA GLU A 204 -11.42 -18.34 -3.49
C GLU A 204 -10.87 -17.33 -2.46
N PHE A 205 -10.46 -16.14 -2.91
CA PHE A 205 -9.95 -15.12 -2.02
C PHE A 205 -11.05 -14.42 -1.22
N ASP A 206 -12.22 -14.18 -1.81
CA ASP A 206 -13.39 -13.62 -1.13
C ASP A 206 -13.88 -14.54 0.00
N ASP A 207 -13.94 -15.88 -0.26
CA ASP A 207 -14.20 -16.89 0.77
C ASP A 207 -13.19 -16.81 1.91
N TYR A 208 -11.90 -16.74 1.58
CA TYR A 208 -10.81 -16.69 2.54
C TYR A 208 -10.84 -15.43 3.41
N CYS A 209 -11.15 -14.27 2.83
CA CYS A 209 -11.32 -13.01 3.54
C CYS A 209 -12.53 -13.05 4.48
N ALA A 210 -13.66 -13.54 3.99
CA ALA A 210 -14.91 -13.65 4.77
C ALA A 210 -14.72 -14.49 6.03
N GLU A 211 -14.05 -15.64 5.95
CA GLU A 211 -13.70 -16.49 7.10
C GLU A 211 -12.89 -15.74 8.17
N ARG A 212 -12.16 -14.72 7.79
CA ARG A 212 -11.35 -13.86 8.67
C ARG A 212 -12.05 -12.58 9.11
N GLY A 213 -13.34 -12.44 8.76
CA GLY A 213 -14.10 -11.22 9.02
C GLY A 213 -13.55 -9.99 8.30
N ILE A 214 -12.97 -10.19 7.10
CA ILE A 214 -12.52 -9.13 6.21
C ILE A 214 -13.48 -9.07 5.02
N GLU A 215 -14.12 -7.93 4.82
CA GLU A 215 -14.93 -7.65 3.65
C GLU A 215 -14.01 -7.35 2.45
N LEU A 216 -14.02 -8.22 1.43
CA LEU A 216 -13.35 -7.94 0.17
C LEU A 216 -14.27 -7.09 -0.72
N VAL A 217 -13.93 -5.79 -0.89
CA VAL A 217 -14.71 -4.85 -1.69
C VAL A 217 -14.15 -4.77 -3.11
N PRO A 218 -14.95 -4.99 -4.15
CA PRO A 218 -14.51 -4.82 -5.54
C PRO A 218 -14.13 -3.38 -5.84
N SER A 219 -12.99 -3.19 -6.52
CA SER A 219 -12.49 -1.89 -6.95
C SER A 219 -11.91 -1.99 -8.36
N VAL A 220 -12.49 -1.25 -9.29
CA VAL A 220 -12.07 -1.24 -10.71
C VAL A 220 -12.05 0.17 -11.24
N SER A 221 -10.98 0.52 -11.93
CA SER A 221 -10.90 1.76 -12.69
C SER A 221 -11.91 1.72 -13.84
N THR A 222 -12.91 2.59 -13.79
CA THR A 222 -14.07 2.52 -14.72
C THR A 222 -13.93 3.44 -15.92
N PHE A 223 -13.20 4.56 -15.83
CA PHE A 223 -12.97 5.46 -16.97
C PHE A 223 -11.69 6.31 -16.89
N GLY A 224 -11.09 6.55 -15.72
CA GLY A 224 -9.72 7.03 -15.56
C GLY A 224 -8.71 5.86 -15.64
N HIS A 225 -7.42 6.14 -15.72
CA HIS A 225 -6.33 5.16 -15.62
C HIS A 225 -6.46 3.90 -16.51
N LEU A 226 -7.02 4.03 -17.70
CA LEU A 226 -7.19 2.91 -18.62
C LEU A 226 -6.07 2.81 -19.66
N TYR A 227 -4.85 3.21 -19.30
CA TYR A 227 -3.67 3.26 -20.16
C TYR A 227 -3.47 1.97 -20.98
N MET A 228 -3.47 0.81 -20.31
CA MET A 228 -3.23 -0.46 -21.00
C MET A 228 -4.41 -0.88 -21.88
N ALA A 229 -5.64 -0.57 -21.48
CA ALA A 229 -6.83 -0.88 -22.24
C ALA A 229 -6.94 -0.04 -23.53
N LEU A 230 -6.77 1.27 -23.40
CA LEU A 230 -6.93 2.22 -24.52
C LEU A 230 -5.76 2.20 -25.52
N ARG A 231 -4.73 1.41 -25.26
CA ARG A 231 -3.64 1.14 -26.23
C ARG A 231 -3.92 -0.10 -27.09
N THR A 232 -5.00 -0.85 -26.81
CA THR A 232 -5.37 -2.02 -27.60
C THR A 232 -6.12 -1.65 -28.87
N GLN A 233 -6.07 -2.53 -29.88
CA GLN A 233 -6.76 -2.31 -31.14
C GLN A 233 -8.29 -2.24 -30.98
N SER A 234 -8.83 -3.02 -30.03
CA SER A 234 -10.28 -3.12 -29.81
C SER A 234 -10.88 -1.93 -29.04
N LEU A 235 -10.08 -1.26 -28.17
CA LEU A 235 -10.62 -0.25 -27.24
C LEU A 235 -10.08 1.17 -27.48
N ARG A 236 -9.01 1.35 -28.29
CA ARG A 236 -8.37 2.67 -28.51
C ARG A 236 -9.35 3.75 -28.94
N ASP A 237 -10.35 3.40 -29.76
CA ASP A 237 -11.34 4.34 -30.27
C ASP A 237 -12.29 4.89 -29.19
N LEU A 238 -12.29 4.30 -28.01
CA LEU A 238 -13.07 4.78 -26.85
C LEU A 238 -12.31 5.80 -25.99
N GLY A 239 -11.02 6.04 -26.24
CA GLY A 239 -10.21 7.01 -25.51
C GLY A 239 -10.40 8.46 -25.97
N GLU A 240 -9.98 9.39 -25.13
CA GLU A 240 -9.92 10.82 -25.48
C GLU A 240 -8.93 11.09 -26.61
N PHE A 241 -7.79 10.39 -26.66
CA PHE A 241 -6.71 10.55 -27.63
C PHE A 241 -6.29 9.21 -28.26
N PRO A 242 -7.12 8.61 -29.13
CA PRO A 242 -6.81 7.31 -29.76
C PRO A 242 -5.57 7.32 -30.65
N GLU A 243 -5.14 8.49 -31.12
CA GLU A 243 -3.92 8.69 -31.90
C GLU A 243 -2.62 8.39 -31.12
N THR A 244 -2.64 8.48 -29.80
CA THR A 244 -1.49 8.20 -28.94
C THR A 244 -1.35 6.72 -28.56
N ALA A 245 -2.29 5.87 -29.01
CA ALA A 245 -2.34 4.45 -28.62
C ALA A 245 -1.09 3.65 -29.02
N ASP A 246 -0.38 4.07 -30.07
CA ASP A 246 0.82 3.39 -30.59
C ASP A 246 2.14 4.00 -30.07
N GLU A 247 2.09 5.02 -29.20
CA GLU A 247 3.28 5.58 -28.56
C GLU A 247 3.99 4.52 -27.70
N PRO A 248 5.33 4.60 -27.51
CA PRO A 248 6.06 3.69 -26.64
C PRO A 248 5.47 3.64 -25.23
N PHE A 249 5.62 2.51 -24.53
CA PHE A 249 5.21 2.43 -23.15
C PHE A 249 6.03 3.40 -22.29
N GLY A 250 5.35 4.26 -21.50
CA GLY A 250 5.93 5.14 -20.48
C GLY A 250 5.31 4.85 -19.11
N PHE A 251 6.12 4.72 -18.07
CA PHE A 251 5.62 4.64 -16.68
C PHE A 251 4.98 5.96 -16.26
N ILE A 252 5.55 7.09 -16.70
CA ILE A 252 5.04 8.42 -16.36
C ILE A 252 3.74 8.70 -17.12
N ASP A 253 3.68 8.40 -18.44
CA ASP A 253 2.47 8.58 -19.24
C ASP A 253 1.31 7.74 -18.69
N ARG A 254 1.60 6.52 -18.19
CA ARG A 254 0.59 5.66 -17.55
C ARG A 254 -0.10 6.33 -16.38
N MET A 255 0.60 7.19 -15.64
CA MET A 255 0.05 7.87 -14.47
C MET A 255 -0.82 9.08 -14.83
N HIS A 256 -0.64 9.66 -16.03
CA HIS A 256 -1.21 10.96 -16.40
C HIS A 256 -2.21 10.92 -17.53
N HIS A 257 -2.37 9.80 -18.23
CA HIS A 257 -3.13 9.75 -19.47
C HIS A 257 -4.08 8.54 -19.55
N HIS A 258 -4.88 8.52 -20.64
CA HIS A 258 -5.76 7.44 -21.08
C HIS A 258 -7.07 7.35 -20.28
N THR A 259 -7.84 8.44 -20.40
CA THR A 259 -9.23 8.54 -19.95
C THR A 259 -10.18 8.13 -21.07
N LEU A 260 -11.28 7.44 -20.75
CA LEU A 260 -12.37 7.18 -21.71
C LEU A 260 -13.03 8.49 -22.17
N ASN A 261 -13.37 8.54 -23.44
CA ASN A 261 -14.26 9.57 -23.97
C ASN A 261 -15.71 9.32 -23.49
N ILE A 262 -16.06 9.90 -22.36
CA ILE A 262 -17.39 9.70 -21.73
C ILE A 262 -18.54 10.37 -22.45
N SER A 263 -18.29 11.10 -23.54
CA SER A 263 -19.33 11.59 -24.44
C SER A 263 -19.84 10.51 -25.42
N ASP A 264 -19.18 9.34 -25.46
CA ASP A 264 -19.55 8.18 -26.27
C ASP A 264 -20.30 7.16 -25.42
N ASP A 265 -21.53 6.79 -25.80
CA ASP A 265 -22.33 5.79 -25.06
C ASP A 265 -21.65 4.40 -25.02
N ARG A 266 -20.77 4.08 -25.97
CA ARG A 266 -19.99 2.84 -25.97
C ARG A 266 -19.00 2.81 -24.78
N ALA A 267 -18.45 3.97 -24.37
CA ALA A 267 -17.61 4.09 -23.19
C ALA A 267 -18.41 3.79 -21.92
N PHE A 268 -19.62 4.31 -21.79
CA PHE A 268 -20.52 3.98 -20.68
C PHE A 268 -20.87 2.49 -20.65
N ALA A 269 -21.17 1.89 -21.82
CA ALA A 269 -21.44 0.46 -21.92
C ALA A 269 -20.24 -0.40 -21.51
N LEU A 270 -18.99 0.04 -21.80
CA LEU A 270 -17.78 -0.63 -21.34
C LEU A 270 -17.66 -0.55 -19.81
N SER A 271 -17.79 0.64 -19.22
CA SER A 271 -17.72 0.81 -17.75
C SER A 271 -18.77 -0.04 -17.03
N CYS A 272 -20.01 -0.08 -17.51
CA CYS A 272 -21.05 -0.93 -16.95
C CYS A 272 -20.71 -2.42 -17.06
N ARG A 273 -20.10 -2.85 -18.16
CA ARG A 273 -19.67 -4.25 -18.34
C ARG A 273 -18.57 -4.63 -17.36
N LEU A 274 -17.55 -3.78 -17.17
CA LEU A 274 -16.49 -4.02 -16.20
C LEU A 274 -17.07 -4.17 -14.77
N ILE A 275 -18.02 -3.31 -14.42
CA ILE A 275 -18.75 -3.39 -13.14
C ILE A 275 -19.51 -4.73 -13.05
N ASP A 276 -20.33 -5.06 -14.05
CA ASP A 276 -21.22 -6.22 -14.03
C ASP A 276 -20.44 -7.55 -14.01
N ASP A 277 -19.35 -7.64 -14.76
CA ASP A 277 -18.50 -8.83 -14.82
C ASP A 277 -17.76 -9.08 -13.49
N TYR A 278 -17.39 -8.00 -12.80
CA TYR A 278 -16.59 -8.10 -11.59
C TYR A 278 -17.42 -8.25 -10.32
N LEU A 279 -18.51 -7.47 -10.17
CA LEU A 279 -19.32 -7.40 -8.94
C LEU A 279 -19.92 -8.76 -8.51
N GLN A 280 -20.20 -9.65 -9.46
CA GLN A 280 -20.81 -10.95 -9.18
C GLN A 280 -19.89 -11.93 -8.42
N LEU A 281 -18.60 -11.63 -8.34
CA LEU A 281 -17.60 -12.46 -7.69
C LEU A 281 -17.45 -12.15 -6.19
N PHE A 282 -18.15 -11.13 -5.68
CA PHE A 282 -17.97 -10.61 -4.32
C PHE A 282 -19.25 -10.65 -3.49
N ARG A 283 -19.09 -10.97 -2.22
CA ARG A 283 -20.17 -10.89 -1.20
C ARG A 283 -20.50 -9.45 -0.82
N SER A 284 -19.51 -8.55 -0.88
CA SER A 284 -19.67 -7.14 -0.48
C SER A 284 -20.84 -6.48 -1.21
N ASP A 285 -21.63 -5.72 -0.49
CA ASP A 285 -22.67 -4.85 -1.07
C ASP A 285 -22.09 -3.49 -1.54
N LYS A 286 -20.78 -3.26 -1.37
CA LYS A 286 -20.06 -2.07 -1.82
C LYS A 286 -19.35 -2.32 -3.15
N PHE A 287 -19.12 -1.24 -3.89
CA PHE A 287 -18.29 -1.26 -5.11
C PHE A 287 -17.59 0.08 -5.29
N ASN A 288 -16.25 0.05 -5.41
CA ASN A 288 -15.45 1.23 -5.70
C ASN A 288 -15.26 1.37 -7.22
N ILE A 289 -15.85 2.42 -7.80
CA ILE A 289 -15.73 2.73 -9.23
C ILE A 289 -14.43 3.48 -9.57
N CYS A 290 -13.58 3.76 -8.60
CA CYS A 290 -12.40 4.62 -8.69
C CYS A 290 -12.77 6.05 -9.11
N ALA A 291 -12.75 6.39 -10.39
CA ALA A 291 -13.16 7.68 -10.94
C ALA A 291 -12.23 8.87 -10.60
N ASP A 292 -10.99 8.57 -10.22
CA ASP A 292 -9.93 9.54 -9.92
C ASP A 292 -9.14 9.97 -11.16
N GLU A 293 -8.44 11.08 -11.01
CA GLU A 293 -7.36 11.55 -11.89
C GLU A 293 -7.70 11.47 -13.41
N THR A 294 -8.90 11.89 -13.79
CA THR A 294 -9.36 11.87 -15.17
C THR A 294 -8.73 13.01 -16.00
N PHE A 295 -7.40 13.06 -16.06
CA PHE A 295 -6.61 14.18 -16.58
C PHE A 295 -6.93 14.58 -18.03
N ASP A 296 -7.31 13.63 -18.90
CA ASP A 296 -7.60 13.89 -20.30
C ASP A 296 -9.05 14.34 -20.54
N LEU A 297 -9.91 14.27 -19.52
CA LEU A 297 -11.33 14.55 -19.65
C LEU A 297 -11.60 15.95 -20.19
N GLY A 298 -12.37 16.04 -21.24
CA GLY A 298 -12.71 17.31 -21.89
C GLY A 298 -11.61 17.93 -22.74
N LYS A 299 -10.47 17.25 -22.93
CA LYS A 299 -9.35 17.79 -23.70
C LYS A 299 -9.23 17.19 -25.11
N GLY A 300 -9.70 15.97 -25.32
CA GLY A 300 -9.68 15.26 -26.57
C GLY A 300 -11.05 15.22 -27.27
N ARG A 301 -11.53 14.02 -27.54
CA ARG A 301 -12.80 13.79 -28.27
C ARG A 301 -14.04 14.30 -27.55
N SER A 302 -14.04 14.33 -26.23
CA SER A 302 -15.14 14.87 -25.43
C SER A 302 -15.11 16.41 -25.29
N LYS A 303 -14.12 17.09 -25.84
CA LYS A 303 -13.99 18.55 -25.77
C LYS A 303 -15.25 19.32 -26.20
N PRO A 304 -15.96 18.97 -27.28
CA PRO A 304 -17.18 19.70 -27.66
C PRO A 304 -18.26 19.64 -26.55
N LEU A 305 -18.40 18.51 -25.84
CA LEU A 305 -19.33 18.40 -24.74
C LEU A 305 -18.85 19.23 -23.54
N ALA A 306 -17.53 19.15 -23.20
CA ALA A 306 -16.94 19.93 -22.14
C ALA A 306 -17.08 21.45 -22.36
N ASP A 307 -16.89 21.92 -23.61
CA ASP A 307 -17.08 23.34 -23.95
C ASP A 307 -18.57 23.77 -23.83
N HIS A 308 -19.52 22.83 -23.95
CA HIS A 308 -20.96 23.12 -23.86
C HIS A 308 -21.49 23.14 -22.42
N ILE A 309 -21.14 22.13 -21.59
CA ILE A 309 -21.72 21.95 -20.25
C ILE A 309 -20.69 22.09 -19.11
N GLY A 310 -19.42 22.19 -19.41
CA GLY A 310 -18.31 22.19 -18.45
C GLY A 310 -17.86 20.80 -18.02
N VAL A 311 -16.56 20.65 -17.71
CA VAL A 311 -15.94 19.36 -17.32
C VAL A 311 -16.55 18.81 -16.05
N ALA A 312 -16.74 19.67 -15.02
CA ALA A 312 -17.33 19.26 -13.74
C ALA A 312 -18.75 18.68 -13.90
N ALA A 313 -19.58 19.32 -14.75
CA ALA A 313 -20.92 18.84 -15.02
C ALA A 313 -20.91 17.50 -15.78
N MET A 314 -20.05 17.38 -16.79
CA MET A 314 -19.88 16.16 -17.58
C MET A 314 -19.41 14.99 -16.69
N TYR A 315 -18.44 15.21 -15.80
CA TYR A 315 -17.97 14.23 -14.82
C TYR A 315 -19.10 13.79 -13.88
N ALA A 316 -19.80 14.76 -13.26
CA ALA A 316 -20.87 14.47 -12.31
C ALA A 316 -22.01 13.67 -12.93
N ASP A 317 -22.40 13.98 -14.17
CA ASP A 317 -23.45 13.24 -14.89
C ASP A 317 -23.03 11.79 -15.17
N TYR A 318 -21.78 11.58 -15.60
CA TYR A 318 -21.28 10.24 -15.88
C TYR A 318 -21.17 9.39 -14.62
N VAL A 319 -20.54 9.91 -13.56
CA VAL A 319 -20.40 9.22 -12.28
C VAL A 319 -21.77 8.91 -11.67
N THR A 320 -22.71 9.85 -11.72
CA THR A 320 -24.08 9.62 -11.24
C THR A 320 -24.77 8.47 -11.99
N ARG A 321 -24.57 8.35 -13.31
CA ARG A 321 -25.10 7.21 -14.11
C ARG A 321 -24.49 5.89 -13.64
N LEU A 322 -23.17 5.83 -13.38
CA LEU A 322 -22.49 4.63 -12.86
C LEU A 322 -22.99 4.26 -11.45
N CYS A 323 -23.15 5.24 -10.57
CA CYS A 323 -23.70 5.02 -9.23
C CYS A 323 -25.12 4.45 -9.28
N ARG A 324 -26.00 5.00 -10.12
CA ARG A 324 -27.36 4.48 -10.32
C ARG A 324 -27.37 3.06 -10.90
N HIS A 325 -26.42 2.75 -11.77
CA HIS A 325 -26.24 1.39 -12.30
C HIS A 325 -25.91 0.38 -11.20
N LEU A 326 -25.07 0.76 -10.22
CA LEU A 326 -24.75 -0.04 -9.04
C LEU A 326 -25.95 -0.15 -8.08
N GLU A 327 -26.63 0.97 -7.80
CA GLU A 327 -27.80 1.00 -6.91
C GLU A 327 -28.93 0.09 -7.45
N ALA A 328 -29.16 0.08 -8.75
CA ALA A 328 -30.13 -0.82 -9.39
C ALA A 328 -29.77 -2.32 -9.22
N ARG A 329 -28.54 -2.63 -8.84
CA ARG A 329 -28.03 -3.98 -8.51
C ARG A 329 -27.91 -4.23 -7.01
N GLY A 330 -28.43 -3.32 -6.19
CA GLY A 330 -28.36 -3.40 -4.72
C GLY A 330 -26.96 -3.15 -4.16
N ARG A 331 -26.11 -2.45 -4.90
CA ARG A 331 -24.74 -2.13 -4.46
C ARG A 331 -24.62 -0.68 -4.04
N ARG A 332 -23.78 -0.40 -3.05
CA ARG A 332 -23.46 0.94 -2.54
C ARG A 332 -22.18 1.44 -3.22
N PRO A 333 -22.25 2.54 -4.00
CA PRO A 333 -21.09 3.04 -4.71
C PRO A 333 -20.08 3.70 -3.76
N MET A 334 -18.81 3.50 -4.04
CA MET A 334 -17.67 4.23 -3.50
C MET A 334 -16.87 4.83 -4.66
N MET A 335 -16.21 5.96 -4.44
CA MET A 335 -15.34 6.59 -5.41
C MET A 335 -14.26 7.45 -4.75
N TRP A 336 -13.16 7.68 -5.43
CA TRP A 336 -12.16 8.64 -4.97
C TRP A 336 -12.69 10.07 -5.02
N GLY A 337 -12.27 10.88 -4.06
CA GLY A 337 -12.88 12.18 -3.80
C GLY A 337 -12.17 13.38 -4.43
N ASP A 338 -11.03 13.20 -5.13
CA ASP A 338 -10.18 14.27 -5.65
C ASP A 338 -10.93 15.26 -6.55
N ILE A 339 -11.61 14.77 -7.60
CA ILE A 339 -12.36 15.61 -8.54
C ILE A 339 -13.52 16.35 -7.85
N ALA A 340 -14.22 15.68 -6.92
CA ALA A 340 -15.28 16.30 -6.15
C ALA A 340 -14.76 17.39 -5.16
N LEU A 341 -13.52 17.27 -4.74
CA LEU A 341 -12.86 18.27 -3.87
C LEU A 341 -12.24 19.42 -4.65
N GLU A 342 -11.82 19.20 -5.89
CA GLU A 342 -11.43 20.29 -6.81
C GLU A 342 -12.65 21.10 -7.29
N HIS A 343 -13.81 20.44 -7.38
CA HIS A 343 -15.08 20.99 -7.82
C HIS A 343 -16.18 20.74 -6.78
N PRO A 344 -16.18 21.44 -5.62
CA PRO A 344 -17.12 21.17 -4.52
C PRO A 344 -18.60 21.26 -4.91
N GLU A 345 -18.95 21.98 -5.96
CA GLU A 345 -20.31 22.04 -6.53
C GLU A 345 -20.80 20.69 -7.06
N ILE A 346 -19.91 19.71 -7.27
CA ILE A 346 -20.27 18.35 -7.67
C ILE A 346 -20.90 17.58 -6.49
N LEU A 347 -20.50 17.87 -5.25
CA LEU A 347 -20.95 17.16 -4.06
C LEU A 347 -22.48 17.12 -3.94
N ASP A 348 -23.17 18.22 -4.28
CA ASP A 348 -24.62 18.31 -4.24
C ASP A 348 -25.32 17.55 -5.39
N ARG A 349 -24.55 17.08 -6.38
CA ARG A 349 -25.06 16.34 -7.55
C ARG A 349 -24.88 14.84 -7.45
N LEU A 350 -23.98 14.39 -6.56
CA LEU A 350 -23.73 12.97 -6.34
C LEU A 350 -24.89 12.32 -5.56
N PRO A 351 -25.22 11.04 -5.82
CA PRO A 351 -26.20 10.32 -5.00
C PRO A 351 -25.77 10.27 -3.52
N GLU A 352 -26.72 10.43 -2.60
CA GLU A 352 -26.48 10.37 -1.14
C GLU A 352 -25.91 9.02 -0.66
N THR A 353 -26.04 7.98 -1.47
CA THR A 353 -25.53 6.64 -1.21
C THR A 353 -24.02 6.53 -1.39
N VAL A 354 -23.41 7.44 -2.15
CA VAL A 354 -21.98 7.43 -2.46
C VAL A 354 -21.15 7.65 -1.20
N THR A 355 -20.11 6.84 -1.02
CA THR A 355 -19.06 7.08 -0.03
C THR A 355 -17.81 7.60 -0.73
N LEU A 356 -17.36 8.79 -0.36
CA LEU A 356 -16.14 9.40 -0.89
C LEU A 356 -14.91 8.83 -0.19
N LEU A 357 -13.94 8.38 -0.96
CA LEU A 357 -12.62 7.98 -0.50
C LEU A 357 -11.70 9.21 -0.60
N ASN A 358 -11.53 9.90 0.52
CA ASN A 358 -10.81 11.18 0.60
C ASN A 358 -9.32 10.93 0.81
N TRP A 359 -8.58 10.75 -0.29
CA TRP A 359 -7.15 10.49 -0.25
C TRP A 359 -6.33 11.77 -0.18
N GLN A 360 -5.33 11.76 0.69
CA GLN A 360 -4.37 12.85 0.85
C GLN A 360 -3.07 12.27 1.40
N TYR A 361 -1.97 12.39 0.68
CA TYR A 361 -0.71 11.70 0.98
C TYR A 361 0.38 12.61 1.54
N ASP A 362 0.18 13.93 1.54
CA ASP A 362 1.16 14.86 2.10
C ASP A 362 1.43 14.51 3.58
N PRO A 363 2.70 14.31 4.00
CA PRO A 363 3.04 14.13 5.40
C PRO A 363 2.60 15.29 6.30
N GLN A 364 2.45 16.50 5.74
CA GLN A 364 1.98 17.70 6.43
C GLN A 364 0.51 18.03 6.14
N VAL A 365 -0.28 17.03 5.71
CA VAL A 365 -1.71 17.18 5.39
C VAL A 365 -2.46 18.01 6.44
N THR A 366 -3.37 18.87 5.97
CA THR A 366 -4.28 19.68 6.80
C THR A 366 -5.68 19.04 6.85
N ASP A 367 -6.54 19.56 7.70
CA ASP A 367 -7.93 19.08 7.85
C ASP A 367 -8.89 19.63 6.79
N GLU A 368 -8.46 20.55 5.93
CA GLU A 368 -9.32 21.36 5.05
C GLU A 368 -10.26 20.53 4.18
N LYS A 369 -9.70 19.58 3.41
CA LYS A 369 -10.50 18.73 2.51
C LYS A 369 -11.46 17.80 3.28
N ILE A 370 -11.03 17.26 4.43
CA ILE A 370 -11.87 16.40 5.28
C ILE A 370 -13.03 17.20 5.87
N ARG A 371 -12.75 18.42 6.32
CA ARG A 371 -13.76 19.36 6.85
C ARG A 371 -14.75 19.77 5.76
N THR A 372 -14.30 20.04 4.55
CA THR A 372 -15.17 20.41 3.40
C THR A 372 -16.19 19.30 3.13
N VAL A 373 -15.77 18.05 3.06
CA VAL A 373 -16.70 16.91 2.88
C VAL A 373 -17.65 16.77 4.06
N ALA A 374 -17.15 16.89 5.29
CA ALA A 374 -18.01 16.80 6.49
C ALA A 374 -19.08 17.90 6.52
N GLN A 375 -18.74 19.13 6.09
CA GLN A 375 -19.68 20.25 6.02
C GLN A 375 -20.74 20.10 4.93
N SER A 376 -20.45 19.41 3.83
CA SER A 376 -21.46 19.07 2.81
C SER A 376 -22.45 17.99 3.24
N GLY A 377 -22.15 17.26 4.32
CA GLY A 377 -22.95 16.11 4.77
C GLY A 377 -22.70 14.81 3.98
N ALA A 378 -21.78 14.82 3.01
CA ALA A 378 -21.42 13.62 2.27
C ALA A 378 -20.66 12.61 3.16
N LYS A 379 -20.84 11.33 2.86
CA LYS A 379 -20.14 10.24 3.56
C LYS A 379 -18.69 10.19 3.10
N GLN A 380 -17.75 10.03 4.03
CA GLN A 380 -16.34 9.89 3.67
C GLN A 380 -15.60 8.84 4.50
N ILE A 381 -14.59 8.26 3.87
CA ILE A 381 -13.52 7.47 4.47
C ILE A 381 -12.22 8.23 4.20
N VAL A 382 -11.39 8.43 5.22
CA VAL A 382 -10.09 9.09 5.05
C VAL A 382 -9.05 8.08 4.59
N CYS A 383 -8.25 8.45 3.58
CA CYS A 383 -7.35 7.53 2.90
C CYS A 383 -5.91 8.03 2.93
N PRO A 384 -5.15 7.77 4.01
CA PRO A 384 -3.71 7.97 4.06
C PRO A 384 -2.95 6.83 3.37
N ALA A 385 -1.63 6.94 3.29
CA ALA A 385 -0.80 6.02 2.55
C ALA A 385 0.36 5.41 3.34
N VAL A 386 0.81 4.22 2.92
CA VAL A 386 1.97 3.51 3.50
C VAL A 386 3.31 4.08 3.06
N TRP A 387 3.34 4.97 2.08
CA TRP A 387 4.54 5.66 1.58
C TRP A 387 5.70 4.72 1.21
N CYS A 388 5.43 3.70 0.39
CA CYS A 388 6.46 2.76 -0.07
C CYS A 388 6.60 2.65 -1.59
N TRP A 389 5.76 3.35 -2.38
CA TRP A 389 5.83 3.34 -3.85
C TRP A 389 6.93 4.27 -4.39
N ASN A 390 7.27 4.12 -5.67
CA ASN A 390 8.28 4.89 -6.41
C ASN A 390 9.71 4.75 -5.90
N ALA A 391 9.96 3.92 -4.90
CA ALA A 391 11.23 3.75 -4.22
C ALA A 391 11.44 2.29 -3.82
N LEU A 392 12.69 1.90 -3.58
CA LEU A 392 13.01 0.57 -3.06
C LEU A 392 12.80 0.46 -1.55
N LEU A 393 12.99 1.56 -0.83
CA LEU A 393 12.90 1.64 0.63
C LEU A 393 11.65 2.41 1.07
N PRO A 394 10.96 1.99 2.15
CA PRO A 394 9.76 2.66 2.63
C PRO A 394 10.09 3.98 3.30
N ARG A 395 9.32 5.03 3.03
CA ARG A 395 9.40 6.33 3.71
C ARG A 395 8.57 6.30 4.97
N ILE A 396 9.09 5.66 6.01
CA ILE A 396 8.35 5.35 7.24
C ILE A 396 7.90 6.61 7.97
N ASP A 397 8.74 7.63 8.04
CA ASP A 397 8.45 8.91 8.71
C ASP A 397 7.30 9.66 8.00
N ASP A 398 7.30 9.63 6.66
CA ASP A 398 6.20 10.21 5.85
C ASP A 398 4.89 9.45 6.11
N ALA A 399 4.95 8.10 6.13
CA ALA A 399 3.81 7.25 6.47
C ALA A 399 3.28 7.57 7.87
N TRP A 400 4.15 7.64 8.87
CA TRP A 400 3.79 7.99 10.24
C TRP A 400 3.09 9.34 10.32
N SER A 401 3.69 10.38 9.75
CA SER A 401 3.17 11.74 9.79
C SER A 401 1.81 11.85 9.08
N ASN A 402 1.68 11.25 7.90
CA ASN A 402 0.45 11.26 7.11
C ASN A 402 -0.67 10.47 7.82
N ILE A 403 -0.41 9.22 8.20
CA ILE A 403 -1.41 8.32 8.80
C ILE A 403 -1.95 8.90 10.11
N THR A 404 -1.08 9.38 11.01
CA THR A 404 -1.50 9.90 12.31
C THR A 404 -2.33 11.20 12.18
N ARG A 405 -1.98 12.08 11.23
CA ARG A 405 -2.77 13.30 10.96
C ARG A 405 -4.14 12.97 10.38
N MET A 406 -4.18 12.10 9.36
CA MET A 406 -5.42 11.70 8.70
C MET A 406 -6.36 10.97 9.67
N ALA A 407 -5.85 10.09 10.53
CA ALA A 407 -6.63 9.43 11.58
C ALA A 407 -7.23 10.44 12.57
N ARG A 408 -6.43 11.39 13.05
CA ARG A 408 -6.89 12.44 13.95
C ARG A 408 -7.98 13.30 13.33
N TYR A 409 -7.80 13.75 12.08
CA TYR A 409 -8.80 14.54 11.39
C TYR A 409 -10.05 13.73 11.05
N GLY A 410 -9.89 12.47 10.61
CA GLY A 410 -11.01 11.55 10.38
C GLY A 410 -11.88 11.37 11.62
N ALA A 411 -11.26 11.15 12.78
CA ALA A 411 -11.97 11.05 14.06
C ALA A 411 -12.64 12.38 14.45
N GLN A 412 -11.97 13.51 14.28
CA GLN A 412 -12.50 14.86 14.59
C GLN A 412 -13.74 15.20 13.77
N TYR A 413 -13.79 14.79 12.50
CA TYR A 413 -14.88 15.10 11.58
C TYR A 413 -15.80 13.90 11.31
N HIS A 414 -15.77 12.89 12.17
CA HIS A 414 -16.67 11.72 12.15
C HIS A 414 -16.69 10.98 10.81
N ALA A 415 -15.51 10.82 10.16
CA ALA A 415 -15.39 9.96 9.00
C ALA A 415 -15.83 8.52 9.34
N GLN A 416 -16.50 7.84 8.41
CA GLN A 416 -17.00 6.47 8.61
C GLN A 416 -15.89 5.45 8.79
N GLY A 417 -14.69 5.76 8.30
CA GLY A 417 -13.59 4.83 8.36
C GLY A 417 -12.26 5.44 7.92
N MET A 418 -11.27 4.57 7.92
CA MET A 418 -9.92 4.82 7.44
C MET A 418 -9.50 3.69 6.51
N LEU A 419 -9.02 4.02 5.31
CA LEU A 419 -8.57 3.10 4.28
C LEU A 419 -7.10 3.41 3.96
N ILE A 420 -6.19 2.57 4.42
CA ILE A 420 -4.76 2.72 4.17
C ILE A 420 -4.45 2.32 2.74
N THR A 421 -3.84 3.20 1.95
CA THR A 421 -3.52 2.94 0.55
C THR A 421 -2.07 2.50 0.34
N ASP A 422 -1.89 1.54 -0.56
CA ASP A 422 -0.61 0.96 -0.94
C ASP A 422 -0.54 0.89 -2.48
N TRP A 423 0.17 1.84 -3.09
CA TRP A 423 0.24 2.02 -4.52
C TRP A 423 1.47 1.37 -5.14
N GLY A 424 1.38 1.08 -6.44
CA GLY A 424 2.43 0.44 -7.23
C GLY A 424 2.99 1.29 -8.37
N ASP A 425 2.96 2.62 -8.25
CA ASP A 425 3.41 3.54 -9.29
C ASP A 425 4.81 3.20 -9.80
N PHE A 426 5.08 3.50 -11.08
CA PHE A 426 6.36 3.24 -11.76
C PHE A 426 6.83 1.78 -11.69
N GLY A 427 5.89 0.83 -11.84
CA GLY A 427 6.18 -0.58 -12.00
C GLY A 427 6.23 -1.37 -10.68
N HIS A 428 5.78 -0.79 -9.57
CA HIS A 428 5.70 -1.45 -8.26
C HIS A 428 7.04 -2.08 -7.86
N VAL A 429 8.10 -1.27 -7.95
CA VAL A 429 9.49 -1.71 -7.72
C VAL A 429 9.74 -2.15 -6.28
N ASN A 430 9.04 -1.59 -5.29
CA ASN A 430 9.16 -2.00 -3.90
C ASN A 430 8.67 -3.45 -3.71
N ASP A 431 9.34 -4.19 -2.83
CA ASP A 431 8.79 -5.47 -2.35
C ASP A 431 7.55 -5.18 -1.47
N PRO A 432 6.44 -5.93 -1.62
CA PRO A 432 5.23 -5.69 -0.82
C PRO A 432 5.45 -5.71 0.70
N ARG A 433 6.52 -6.33 1.17
CA ARG A 433 6.90 -6.33 2.60
C ARG A 433 7.33 -4.95 3.12
N MET A 434 7.66 -4.02 2.22
CA MET A 434 7.98 -2.62 2.58
C MET A 434 6.74 -1.86 3.07
N ALA A 435 5.53 -2.32 2.73
CA ALA A 435 4.28 -1.72 3.19
C ALA A 435 3.88 -2.15 4.62
N ILE A 436 4.47 -3.23 5.16
CA ILE A 436 4.11 -3.78 6.49
C ILE A 436 4.19 -2.73 7.61
N PRO A 437 5.25 -1.90 7.73
CA PRO A 437 5.30 -0.88 8.77
C PRO A 437 4.13 0.11 8.70
N GLY A 438 3.85 0.67 7.51
CA GLY A 438 2.74 1.59 7.29
C GLY A 438 1.38 0.94 7.54
N MET A 439 1.19 -0.32 7.13
CA MET A 439 -0.01 -1.10 7.42
C MET A 439 -0.23 -1.24 8.94
N ILE A 440 0.80 -1.55 9.73
CA ILE A 440 0.68 -1.72 11.18
C ILE A 440 0.45 -0.37 11.89
N ILE A 441 1.10 0.71 11.43
CA ILE A 441 0.80 2.08 11.88
C ILE A 441 -0.67 2.41 11.62
N GLY A 442 -1.16 2.12 10.41
CA GLY A 442 -2.56 2.29 10.04
C GLY A 442 -3.54 1.50 10.92
N ALA A 443 -3.18 0.27 11.28
CA ALA A 443 -3.95 -0.55 12.21
C ALA A 443 -4.08 0.14 13.59
N GLN A 444 -2.96 0.61 14.15
CA GLN A 444 -2.94 1.33 15.43
C GLN A 444 -3.81 2.58 15.37
N GLU A 445 -3.65 3.40 14.35
CA GLU A 445 -4.32 4.70 14.24
C GLU A 445 -5.80 4.58 13.85
N SER A 446 -6.19 3.55 13.10
CA SER A 446 -7.62 3.27 12.83
C SER A 446 -8.37 2.66 14.03
N TRP A 447 -7.63 2.04 14.94
CA TRP A 447 -8.18 1.41 16.15
C TRP A 447 -8.24 2.36 17.34
N ASN A 448 -7.13 3.04 17.66
CA ASN A 448 -6.99 3.90 18.84
C ASN A 448 -6.07 5.08 18.53
N PRO A 449 -6.59 6.09 17.81
CA PRO A 449 -5.79 7.22 17.31
C PRO A 449 -5.04 7.97 18.41
N GLY A 450 -3.76 8.25 18.17
CA GLY A 450 -2.94 9.04 19.09
C GLY A 450 -2.59 8.35 20.41
N ARG A 451 -2.88 7.07 20.57
CA ARG A 451 -2.56 6.31 21.79
C ARG A 451 -1.06 6.09 21.95
N ILE A 452 -0.33 5.95 20.86
CA ILE A 452 1.12 5.91 20.79
C ILE A 452 1.58 7.21 20.14
N PRO A 453 2.00 8.22 20.88
CA PRO A 453 2.31 9.55 20.33
C PRO A 453 3.72 9.66 19.75
N ASP A 454 4.59 8.70 20.06
CA ASP A 454 6.00 8.70 19.70
C ASP A 454 6.29 7.66 18.62
N GLU A 455 6.74 8.13 17.47
CA GLU A 455 7.11 7.30 16.33
C GLU A 455 8.17 6.25 16.70
N ALA A 456 9.23 6.66 17.41
CA ALA A 456 10.30 5.74 17.79
C ALA A 456 9.80 4.62 18.73
N ASP A 457 8.80 4.88 19.59
CA ASP A 457 8.14 3.84 20.38
C ASP A 457 7.31 2.90 19.49
N MET A 458 6.60 3.43 18.51
CA MET A 458 5.84 2.63 17.55
C MET A 458 6.76 1.71 16.73
N LEU A 459 7.82 2.23 16.15
CA LEU A 459 8.78 1.46 15.37
C LEU A 459 9.45 0.34 16.19
N ARG A 460 9.79 0.63 17.45
CA ARG A 460 10.33 -0.36 18.37
C ARG A 460 9.32 -1.49 18.65
N ARG A 461 8.05 -1.17 18.87
CA ARG A 461 6.97 -2.14 19.09
C ARG A 461 6.75 -3.01 17.86
N ILE A 462 6.70 -2.44 16.68
CA ILE A 462 6.56 -3.19 15.42
C ILE A 462 7.76 -4.11 15.23
N SER A 463 8.99 -3.60 15.43
CA SER A 463 10.22 -4.40 15.30
C SER A 463 10.19 -5.65 16.18
N ARG A 464 9.72 -5.53 17.41
CA ARG A 464 9.61 -6.65 18.37
C ARG A 464 8.48 -7.62 18.01
N LEU A 465 7.27 -7.09 17.73
CA LEU A 465 6.09 -7.92 17.51
C LEU A 465 6.11 -8.61 16.16
N GLU A 466 6.31 -7.85 15.09
CA GLU A 466 6.20 -8.34 13.71
C GLU A 466 7.46 -9.06 13.26
N TYR A 467 8.62 -8.51 13.58
CA TYR A 467 9.90 -9.02 13.09
C TYR A 467 10.67 -9.84 14.13
N HIS A 468 10.13 -10.03 15.34
CA HIS A 468 10.78 -10.73 16.45
C HIS A 468 12.19 -10.21 16.76
N ASP A 469 12.42 -8.92 16.51
CA ASP A 469 13.68 -8.25 16.82
C ASP A 469 13.73 -7.86 18.29
N ALA A 470 14.47 -8.63 19.08
CA ALA A 470 14.63 -8.37 20.52
C ALA A 470 15.27 -7.00 20.82
N SER A 471 16.09 -6.46 19.92
CA SER A 471 16.68 -5.12 20.06
C SER A 471 15.64 -4.01 19.85
N GLY A 472 14.66 -4.25 18.97
CA GLY A 472 13.66 -3.27 18.57
C GLY A 472 14.19 -2.18 17.65
N GLU A 473 15.33 -2.41 16.96
CA GLU A 473 16.04 -1.40 16.16
C GLU A 473 15.77 -1.53 14.66
N LEU A 474 15.18 -2.65 14.19
CA LEU A 474 15.11 -2.99 12.77
C LEU A 474 14.46 -1.89 11.93
N LEU A 475 13.31 -1.37 12.35
CA LEU A 475 12.60 -0.34 11.59
C LEU A 475 13.26 1.04 11.67
N ASP A 476 13.90 1.37 12.79
CA ASP A 476 14.70 2.59 12.90
C ASP A 476 15.93 2.55 11.94
N ILE A 477 16.55 1.37 11.78
CA ILE A 477 17.62 1.17 10.80
C ILE A 477 17.07 1.33 9.38
N LEU A 478 15.89 0.79 9.10
CA LEU A 478 15.27 0.86 7.78
C LEU A 478 14.85 2.30 7.44
N ALA A 479 14.29 3.05 8.38
CA ALA A 479 13.95 4.48 8.21
C ALA A 479 15.21 5.32 7.94
N ARG A 480 16.29 5.11 8.70
CA ARG A 480 17.57 5.79 8.42
C ARG A 480 18.18 5.40 7.08
N ALA A 481 18.01 4.15 6.63
CA ALA A 481 18.45 3.73 5.31
C ALA A 481 17.65 4.44 4.20
N SER A 482 16.35 4.68 4.40
CA SER A 482 15.52 5.43 3.45
C SER A 482 15.98 6.89 3.31
N HIS A 483 16.39 7.55 4.40
CA HIS A 483 16.96 8.91 4.35
C HIS A 483 18.30 8.99 3.59
N ALA A 484 18.98 7.87 3.42
CA ALA A 484 20.23 7.79 2.63
C ALA A 484 19.97 7.59 1.13
N ALA A 485 18.71 7.54 0.68
CA ALA A 485 18.35 7.47 -0.73
C ALA A 485 18.59 8.83 -1.40
N SER A 486 19.65 8.92 -2.20
CA SER A 486 20.06 10.16 -2.88
C SER A 486 19.64 10.21 -4.34
N PHE A 487 19.50 9.06 -4.99
CA PHE A 487 18.95 8.87 -6.32
C PHE A 487 18.06 7.64 -6.31
N GLU A 488 16.77 7.84 -6.48
CA GLU A 488 15.74 6.82 -6.30
C GLU A 488 15.24 6.27 -7.65
N TRP A 489 14.39 5.26 -7.62
CA TRP A 489 13.84 4.64 -8.80
C TRP A 489 13.04 5.61 -9.70
N ASN A 490 12.21 6.48 -9.13
CA ASN A 490 11.50 7.50 -9.89
C ASN A 490 12.44 8.48 -10.61
N HIS A 491 13.59 8.81 -10.03
CA HIS A 491 14.60 9.65 -10.66
C HIS A 491 15.22 8.94 -11.88
N LEU A 492 15.48 7.63 -11.77
CA LEU A 492 15.96 6.81 -12.89
C LEU A 492 14.92 6.75 -14.01
N ILE A 493 13.66 6.48 -13.69
CA ILE A 493 12.56 6.44 -14.67
C ILE A 493 12.46 7.79 -15.39
N THR A 494 12.43 8.90 -14.66
CA THR A 494 12.40 10.24 -15.26
C THR A 494 13.59 10.47 -16.19
N TRP A 495 14.82 10.09 -15.78
CA TRP A 495 16.01 10.24 -16.60
C TRP A 495 15.94 9.43 -17.90
N LEU A 496 15.42 8.21 -17.86
CA LEU A 496 15.25 7.36 -19.04
C LEU A 496 14.15 7.88 -19.97
N GLU A 497 12.98 8.24 -19.40
CA GLU A 497 11.79 8.62 -20.17
C GLU A 497 11.79 10.09 -20.64
N LEU A 498 12.80 10.89 -20.27
CA LEU A 498 13.08 12.15 -20.96
C LEU A 498 13.40 11.95 -22.44
N ASP A 499 13.89 10.77 -22.83
CA ASP A 499 14.06 10.36 -24.22
C ASP A 499 12.72 9.91 -24.80
N ASP A 500 12.28 10.56 -25.89
CA ASP A 500 11.03 10.20 -26.60
C ASP A 500 11.17 8.94 -27.48
N GLY A 501 12.36 8.35 -27.53
CA GLY A 501 12.68 7.18 -28.35
C GLY A 501 12.85 7.48 -29.85
N GLN A 502 12.77 8.77 -30.25
CA GLN A 502 12.93 9.24 -31.62
C GLN A 502 14.09 10.25 -31.75
N GLY A 503 14.87 10.43 -30.69
CA GLY A 503 15.98 11.37 -30.61
C GLY A 503 15.62 12.77 -30.13
N GLY A 504 14.39 12.97 -29.67
CA GLY A 504 13.84 14.17 -29.07
C GLY A 504 13.66 14.08 -27.56
N VAL A 505 12.93 15.04 -27.02
CA VAL A 505 12.59 15.15 -25.60
C VAL A 505 11.12 14.91 -25.38
N ASN A 506 10.78 13.99 -24.46
CA ASN A 506 9.43 13.87 -23.96
C ASN A 506 9.11 15.08 -23.06
N THR A 507 8.35 16.03 -23.62
CA THR A 507 7.99 17.28 -22.93
C THR A 507 7.03 17.04 -21.75
N GLY A 508 6.20 16.01 -21.81
CA GLY A 508 5.33 15.58 -20.70
C GLY A 508 6.17 15.18 -19.49
N VAL A 509 7.20 14.35 -19.70
CA VAL A 509 8.13 13.95 -18.63
C VAL A 509 8.94 15.15 -18.12
N LEU A 510 9.37 16.06 -19.00
CA LEU A 510 10.09 17.26 -18.56
C LEU A 510 9.27 18.09 -17.55
N GLN A 511 7.97 18.18 -17.74
CA GLN A 511 7.07 18.92 -16.85
C GLN A 511 6.86 18.27 -15.48
N THR A 512 7.17 16.98 -15.31
CA THR A 512 7.06 16.29 -14.02
C THR A 512 8.25 16.53 -13.09
N ILE A 513 9.38 17.01 -13.60
CA ILE A 513 10.61 17.23 -12.80
C ILE A 513 10.36 18.02 -11.51
N PRO A 514 9.58 19.14 -11.50
CA PRO A 514 9.32 19.86 -10.26
C PRO A 514 8.68 19.03 -9.14
N GLY A 515 7.95 17.98 -9.48
CA GLY A 515 7.31 17.08 -8.52
C GLY A 515 8.25 16.06 -7.85
N LEU A 516 9.50 15.94 -8.32
CA LEU A 516 10.46 14.96 -7.78
C LEU A 516 11.05 15.35 -6.41
N LEU A 517 10.95 16.62 -6.02
CA LEU A 517 11.40 17.11 -4.71
C LEU A 517 10.26 17.80 -3.98
N PRO A 518 10.26 17.73 -2.63
CA PRO A 518 9.39 18.55 -1.80
C PRO A 518 9.60 20.06 -2.09
N GLU A 519 8.58 20.89 -1.90
CA GLU A 519 8.63 22.31 -2.25
C GLU A 519 9.80 23.07 -1.61
N ASN A 520 10.12 22.75 -0.35
CA ASN A 520 11.21 23.36 0.39
C ASN A 520 12.62 22.97 -0.08
N GLU A 521 12.75 21.92 -0.92
CA GLU A 521 14.01 21.45 -1.47
C GLU A 521 14.23 21.88 -2.93
N ARG A 522 13.22 22.49 -3.57
CA ARG A 522 13.24 22.83 -5.01
C ARG A 522 14.20 24.00 -5.30
N PRO A 523 15.17 23.86 -6.22
CA PRO A 523 16.04 24.95 -6.61
C PRO A 523 15.34 25.93 -7.57
N ASP A 524 15.14 27.18 -7.15
CA ASP A 524 14.38 28.22 -7.87
C ASP A 524 14.94 28.53 -9.28
N ASP A 525 16.24 28.46 -9.48
CA ASP A 525 16.88 28.75 -10.76
C ASP A 525 16.55 27.69 -11.80
N VAL A 526 16.48 26.42 -11.38
CA VAL A 526 16.11 25.29 -12.26
C VAL A 526 14.61 25.33 -12.58
N ILE A 527 13.77 25.61 -11.57
CA ILE A 527 12.32 25.78 -11.79
C ILE A 527 12.04 26.87 -12.83
N ARG A 528 12.67 28.05 -12.71
CA ARG A 528 12.53 29.11 -13.69
C ARG A 528 13.01 28.73 -15.09
N SER A 529 14.03 27.86 -15.18
CA SER A 529 14.50 27.35 -16.46
C SER A 529 13.53 26.37 -17.10
N LEU A 530 12.87 25.52 -16.30
CA LEU A 530 11.83 24.56 -16.76
C LEU A 530 10.56 25.29 -17.23
N GLN A 531 10.23 26.43 -16.64
CA GLN A 531 9.05 27.24 -16.97
C GLN A 531 9.25 28.14 -18.20
N ASN A 532 10.46 28.19 -18.75
CA ASN A 532 10.76 29.05 -19.90
C ASN A 532 10.40 28.35 -21.22
N GLU A 533 9.19 28.57 -21.72
CA GLU A 533 8.62 27.94 -22.90
C GLU A 533 9.24 28.39 -24.24
N SER A 534 10.21 29.32 -24.24
CA SER A 534 10.71 29.95 -25.45
C SER A 534 11.46 28.99 -26.40
N LYS A 535 11.92 27.82 -25.92
CA LYS A 535 12.60 26.78 -26.73
C LYS A 535 12.58 25.46 -25.98
N THR A 536 12.15 24.38 -26.64
CA THR A 536 12.30 23.01 -26.12
C THR A 536 13.79 22.66 -26.03
N PRO A 537 14.31 22.30 -24.83
CA PRO A 537 15.71 21.94 -24.67
C PRO A 537 16.01 20.62 -25.40
N SER A 538 17.26 20.38 -25.75
CA SER A 538 17.74 19.08 -26.24
C SER A 538 17.65 18.01 -25.13
N LEU A 539 17.70 16.73 -25.51
CA LEU A 539 17.72 15.61 -24.53
C LEU A 539 18.88 15.75 -23.52
N ALA A 540 20.06 16.09 -24.01
CA ALA A 540 21.23 16.30 -23.15
C ALA A 540 21.04 17.46 -22.16
N GLU A 541 20.43 18.56 -22.61
CA GLU A 541 20.09 19.70 -21.75
C GLU A 541 19.03 19.31 -20.71
N SER A 542 18.01 18.58 -21.10
CA SER A 542 16.92 18.11 -20.21
C SER A 542 17.45 17.17 -19.13
N ARG A 543 18.28 16.20 -19.50
CA ARG A 543 18.97 15.31 -18.54
C ARG A 543 19.88 16.08 -17.59
N ARG A 544 20.62 17.07 -18.11
CA ARG A 544 21.43 17.97 -17.25
C ARG A 544 20.58 18.80 -16.30
N MET A 545 19.43 19.29 -16.74
CA MET A 545 18.49 20.01 -15.87
C MET A 545 17.97 19.13 -14.74
N LEU A 546 17.55 17.90 -15.01
CA LEU A 546 17.13 16.94 -14.00
C LEU A 546 18.24 16.69 -12.96
N LEU A 547 19.47 16.42 -13.40
CA LEU A 547 20.58 16.15 -12.48
C LEU A 547 21.02 17.39 -11.69
N ARG A 548 20.90 18.60 -12.28
CA ARG A 548 21.06 19.85 -11.52
C ARG A 548 19.96 20.04 -10.47
N TYR A 549 18.75 19.66 -10.82
CA TYR A 549 17.61 19.70 -9.90
C TYR A 549 17.84 18.81 -8.67
N LEU A 550 18.39 17.61 -8.89
CA LEU A 550 18.71 16.63 -7.85
C LEU A 550 20.10 16.81 -7.22
N LYS A 551 20.90 17.81 -7.64
CA LYS A 551 22.32 17.93 -7.27
C LYS A 551 22.58 17.82 -5.77
N HIS A 552 21.78 18.53 -4.96
CA HIS A 552 21.99 18.54 -3.51
C HIS A 552 21.87 17.11 -2.93
N ARG A 553 20.85 16.36 -3.33
CA ARG A 553 20.66 14.96 -2.88
C ARG A 553 21.76 14.05 -3.42
N ILE A 554 22.08 14.13 -4.71
CA ILE A 554 23.08 13.27 -5.34
C ILE A 554 24.44 13.39 -4.64
N THR A 555 24.86 14.60 -4.26
CA THR A 555 26.15 14.83 -3.58
C THR A 555 26.22 14.19 -2.18
N LEU A 556 25.09 13.86 -1.57
CA LEU A 556 25.07 13.10 -0.32
C LEU A 556 25.34 11.60 -0.52
N GLY A 557 25.30 11.11 -1.77
CA GLY A 557 25.42 9.69 -2.11
C GLY A 557 26.71 9.03 -1.65
N GLU A 558 27.84 9.76 -1.63
CA GLU A 558 29.14 9.23 -1.16
C GLU A 558 29.10 8.88 0.34
N THR A 559 28.56 9.77 1.16
CA THR A 559 28.43 9.53 2.62
C THR A 559 27.32 8.53 2.92
N ALA A 560 26.28 8.50 2.10
CA ALA A 560 25.15 7.57 2.20
C ALA A 560 25.56 6.10 1.99
N ASP A 561 26.57 5.82 1.15
CA ASP A 561 27.00 4.43 0.89
C ASP A 561 27.45 3.69 2.15
N HIS A 562 28.25 4.34 2.99
CA HIS A 562 28.70 3.76 4.27
C HIS A 562 27.52 3.48 5.21
N LEU A 563 26.53 4.37 5.26
CA LEU A 563 25.33 4.18 6.09
C LEU A 563 24.50 3.00 5.57
N LEU A 564 24.27 2.91 4.27
CA LEU A 564 23.51 1.80 3.65
C LEU A 564 24.21 0.46 3.83
N GLN A 565 25.56 0.40 3.70
CA GLN A 565 26.33 -0.81 4.02
C GLN A 565 26.20 -1.23 5.49
N ALA A 566 26.31 -0.27 6.41
CA ALA A 566 26.14 -0.54 7.83
C ALA A 566 24.74 -1.04 8.14
N SER A 567 23.70 -0.43 7.52
CA SER A 567 22.31 -0.85 7.62
C SER A 567 22.10 -2.28 7.12
N ALA A 568 22.62 -2.63 5.94
CA ALA A 568 22.53 -3.97 5.38
C ALA A 568 23.17 -5.04 6.29
N ARG A 569 24.33 -4.74 6.89
CA ARG A 569 25.00 -5.64 7.85
C ARG A 569 24.18 -5.81 9.11
N ARG A 570 23.65 -4.71 9.66
CA ARG A 570 22.86 -4.75 10.90
C ARG A 570 21.53 -5.47 10.70
N ILE A 571 20.80 -5.21 9.59
CA ILE A 571 19.59 -5.93 9.19
C ILE A 571 19.89 -7.44 9.12
N SER A 572 20.98 -7.82 8.45
CA SER A 572 21.37 -9.24 8.34
C SER A 572 21.64 -9.88 9.68
N ALA A 573 22.30 -9.17 10.60
CA ALA A 573 22.57 -9.66 11.96
C ALA A 573 21.29 -9.85 12.79
N ILE A 574 20.38 -8.87 12.75
CA ILE A 574 19.09 -8.93 13.46
C ILE A 574 18.26 -10.10 12.93
N THR A 575 18.12 -10.20 11.60
CA THR A 575 17.26 -11.21 10.97
C THR A 575 17.81 -12.62 11.11
N ALA A 576 19.12 -12.80 11.23
CA ALA A 576 19.73 -14.10 11.53
C ALA A 576 19.31 -14.64 12.92
N THR A 577 19.04 -13.75 13.88
CA THR A 577 18.61 -14.13 15.23
C THR A 577 17.08 -14.28 15.36
N ALA A 578 16.32 -13.69 14.44
CA ALA A 578 14.86 -13.69 14.49
C ALA A 578 14.19 -14.99 13.96
N GLY A 579 15.00 -15.93 13.48
CA GLY A 579 14.55 -17.27 13.06
C GLY A 579 13.97 -17.36 11.64
N PRO A 580 13.64 -18.59 11.19
CA PRO A 580 13.28 -18.84 9.78
C PRO A 580 12.01 -18.13 9.29
N ARG A 581 11.10 -17.77 10.19
CA ARG A 581 9.85 -17.06 9.83
C ARG A 581 10.10 -15.70 9.19
N ASN A 582 11.26 -15.08 9.47
CA ASN A 582 11.65 -13.78 8.93
C ASN A 582 12.61 -13.85 7.73
N ALA A 583 12.92 -15.01 7.21
CA ALA A 583 13.87 -15.16 6.11
C ALA A 583 13.45 -14.37 4.84
N GLY A 584 12.15 -14.40 4.50
CA GLY A 584 11.61 -13.63 3.38
C GLY A 584 11.71 -12.11 3.58
N ASN A 585 11.43 -11.62 4.80
CA ASN A 585 11.56 -10.20 5.13
C ASN A 585 13.05 -9.77 5.07
N ALA A 586 13.94 -10.59 5.60
CA ALA A 586 15.38 -10.35 5.57
C ALA A 586 15.92 -10.22 4.14
N ALA A 587 15.52 -11.13 3.25
CA ALA A 587 15.92 -11.11 1.84
C ALA A 587 15.42 -9.84 1.16
N ALA A 588 14.12 -9.49 1.34
CA ALA A 588 13.51 -8.30 0.77
C ALA A 588 14.23 -7.01 1.23
N PHE A 589 14.48 -6.85 2.52
CA PHE A 589 15.17 -5.68 3.06
C PHE A 589 16.62 -5.56 2.54
N ARG A 590 17.35 -6.67 2.46
CA ARG A 590 18.71 -6.67 1.92
C ARG A 590 18.75 -6.28 0.46
N ILE A 591 17.86 -6.84 -0.36
CA ILE A 591 17.77 -6.53 -1.79
C ILE A 591 17.41 -5.06 -2.00
N ALA A 592 16.47 -4.51 -1.20
CA ALA A 592 16.10 -3.11 -1.27
C ALA A 592 17.25 -2.16 -0.90
N VAL A 593 17.95 -2.42 0.20
CA VAL A 593 19.11 -1.60 0.64
C VAL A 593 20.24 -1.67 -0.38
N GLU A 594 20.56 -2.86 -0.92
CA GLU A 594 21.60 -3.00 -1.93
C GLU A 594 21.22 -2.31 -3.25
N GLY A 595 19.98 -2.47 -3.70
CA GLY A 595 19.48 -1.76 -4.88
C GLY A 595 19.56 -0.24 -4.70
N GLN A 596 19.20 0.28 -3.53
CA GLN A 596 19.32 1.71 -3.24
C GLN A 596 20.79 2.20 -3.26
N ARG A 597 21.73 1.39 -2.75
CA ARG A 597 23.15 1.69 -2.87
C ARG A 597 23.59 1.82 -4.32
N LEU A 598 23.19 0.87 -5.16
CA LEU A 598 23.51 0.88 -6.59
C LEU A 598 22.89 2.09 -7.28
N LEU A 599 21.61 2.43 -7.00
CA LEU A 599 20.97 3.63 -7.54
C LEU A 599 21.70 4.92 -7.12
N ASN A 600 22.13 5.05 -5.87
CA ASN A 600 22.92 6.20 -5.43
C ASN A 600 24.21 6.35 -6.25
N ARG A 601 24.92 5.24 -6.52
CA ARG A 601 26.12 5.22 -7.36
C ARG A 601 25.81 5.61 -8.82
N VAL A 602 24.66 5.15 -9.35
CA VAL A 602 24.16 5.58 -10.66
C VAL A 602 23.98 7.09 -10.70
N GLY A 603 23.29 7.67 -9.72
CA GLY A 603 23.08 9.13 -9.64
C GLY A 603 24.40 9.93 -9.64
N LEU A 604 25.38 9.49 -8.85
CA LEU A 604 26.73 10.09 -8.82
C LEU A 604 27.40 10.00 -10.19
N ARG A 605 27.32 8.83 -10.84
CA ARG A 605 27.94 8.60 -12.15
C ARG A 605 27.31 9.50 -13.23
N LEU A 606 25.98 9.53 -13.34
CA LEU A 606 25.28 10.38 -14.31
C LEU A 606 25.56 11.88 -14.09
N ALA A 607 25.67 12.32 -12.83
CA ALA A 607 26.01 13.70 -12.50
C ALA A 607 27.47 14.05 -12.89
N SER A 608 28.39 13.11 -12.74
CA SER A 608 29.80 13.28 -13.18
C SER A 608 29.92 13.39 -14.71
N GLU A 609 29.22 12.53 -15.47
CA GLU A 609 29.18 12.56 -16.94
C GLU A 609 28.71 13.92 -17.49
N THR A 610 27.77 14.54 -16.77
CA THR A 610 27.23 15.83 -17.19
C THR A 610 27.97 17.06 -16.65
N GLY A 611 29.07 16.84 -15.91
CA GLY A 611 29.90 17.91 -15.32
C GLY A 611 29.21 18.70 -14.19
N ILE A 612 28.24 18.07 -13.50
CA ILE A 612 27.49 18.70 -12.39
C ILE A 612 28.21 18.52 -11.06
N THR A 613 29.01 17.47 -10.91
CA THR A 613 29.87 17.20 -9.75
C THR A 613 31.30 17.04 -10.17
N ASP A 614 32.24 17.71 -9.48
CA ASP A 614 33.69 17.60 -9.70
C ASP A 614 34.30 16.42 -8.92
N THR A 615 33.52 15.62 -8.24
CA THR A 615 33.94 14.68 -7.18
C THR A 615 34.60 13.39 -7.69
N LEU A 616 34.51 13.10 -8.98
CA LEU A 616 35.22 12.00 -9.58
C LEU A 616 36.33 12.57 -10.49
N GLN A 617 37.51 12.92 -9.92
CA GLN A 617 38.70 13.15 -10.72
C GLN A 617 39.06 11.86 -11.48
N PRO A 618 39.07 11.83 -12.82
CA PRO A 618 39.31 10.62 -13.56
C PRO A 618 40.80 10.22 -13.45
N ASN A 619 41.09 9.20 -12.67
CA ASN A 619 42.26 8.38 -12.92
C ASN A 619 41.88 7.43 -14.06
N THR A 620 42.33 7.74 -15.27
CA THR A 620 41.87 7.26 -16.57
C THR A 620 41.91 5.74 -16.82
N THR A 621 42.44 4.93 -15.93
CA THR A 621 42.51 3.46 -16.02
C THR A 621 41.61 2.74 -15.02
N SER A 622 41.22 3.35 -13.89
CA SER A 622 40.32 2.77 -12.91
C SER A 622 38.82 3.03 -13.23
N GLN A 623 38.53 4.01 -14.08
CA GLN A 623 37.19 4.46 -14.38
C GLN A 623 36.38 3.43 -15.20
N HIS A 624 36.99 2.83 -16.23
CA HIS A 624 36.36 1.77 -17.05
C HIS A 624 36.11 0.49 -16.25
N ASP A 625 37.01 0.13 -15.32
CA ASP A 625 36.82 -1.02 -14.44
C ASP A 625 35.69 -0.77 -13.43
N ASP A 626 35.53 0.47 -12.92
CA ASP A 626 34.45 0.84 -12.00
C ASP A 626 33.08 0.90 -12.69
N GLU A 627 33.03 1.29 -13.97
CA GLU A 627 31.79 1.36 -14.77
C GLU A 627 31.28 -0.03 -15.16
N ALA A 628 32.15 -0.89 -15.65
CA ALA A 628 31.84 -2.28 -15.93
C ALA A 628 31.39 -3.00 -14.65
N ASN A 629 32.04 -2.72 -13.52
CA ASN A 629 31.67 -3.25 -12.22
C ASN A 629 30.29 -2.77 -11.75
N LEU A 630 29.88 -1.49 -12.01
CA LEU A 630 28.57 -0.99 -11.63
C LEU A 630 27.44 -1.62 -12.47
N ALA A 631 27.65 -1.73 -13.80
CA ALA A 631 26.70 -2.39 -14.70
C ALA A 631 26.51 -3.86 -14.32
N GLU A 632 27.60 -4.62 -14.10
CA GLU A 632 27.54 -6.02 -13.65
C GLU A 632 26.86 -6.15 -12.28
N ALA A 633 27.15 -5.27 -11.34
CA ALA A 633 26.51 -5.27 -10.02
C ALA A 633 24.99 -5.03 -10.09
N LEU A 634 24.52 -4.15 -10.99
CA LEU A 634 23.09 -3.93 -11.25
C LEU A 634 22.43 -5.17 -11.85
N GLU A 635 23.09 -5.87 -12.76
CA GLU A 635 22.58 -7.11 -13.36
C GLU A 635 22.48 -8.23 -12.31
N ILE A 636 23.51 -8.43 -11.49
CA ILE A 636 23.50 -9.41 -10.40
C ILE A 636 22.40 -9.07 -9.38
N TRP A 637 22.24 -7.80 -9.05
CA TRP A 637 21.18 -7.34 -8.18
C TRP A 637 19.80 -7.62 -8.79
N MET A 638 19.60 -7.37 -10.09
CA MET A 638 18.32 -7.61 -10.78
C MET A 638 17.94 -9.08 -10.81
N GLU A 639 18.91 -10.00 -10.94
CA GLU A 639 18.66 -11.44 -10.84
C GLU A 639 18.17 -11.84 -9.43
N ALA A 640 18.79 -11.31 -8.38
CA ALA A 640 18.36 -11.52 -7.00
C ALA A 640 16.97 -10.91 -6.75
N TYR A 641 16.71 -9.72 -7.30
CA TYR A 641 15.42 -9.04 -7.23
C TYR A 641 14.32 -9.84 -7.94
N ALA A 642 14.58 -10.37 -9.15
CA ALA A 642 13.62 -11.19 -9.89
C ALA A 642 13.28 -12.49 -9.13
N THR A 643 14.28 -13.11 -8.50
CA THR A 643 14.08 -14.27 -7.64
C THR A 643 13.17 -13.93 -6.45
N GLN A 644 13.41 -12.80 -5.80
CA GLN A 644 12.59 -12.33 -4.68
C GLN A 644 11.18 -11.94 -5.12
N TRP A 645 11.02 -11.31 -6.29
CA TRP A 645 9.72 -10.98 -6.89
C TRP A 645 8.83 -12.22 -6.99
N SER A 646 9.36 -13.33 -7.53
CA SER A 646 8.62 -14.56 -7.76
C SER A 646 8.15 -15.25 -6.46
N THR A 647 8.65 -14.85 -5.29
CA THR A 647 8.17 -15.39 -4.00
C THR A 647 6.80 -14.86 -3.57
N VAL A 648 6.35 -13.75 -4.14
CA VAL A 648 5.12 -13.06 -3.73
C VAL A 648 4.24 -12.62 -4.89
N SER A 649 4.80 -12.55 -6.09
CA SER A 649 4.13 -12.03 -7.28
C SER A 649 4.21 -13.01 -8.44
N ARG A 650 3.23 -12.92 -9.34
CA ARG A 650 3.28 -13.54 -10.69
C ARG A 650 4.30 -12.78 -11.54
N ASP A 651 4.63 -13.29 -12.73
CA ASP A 651 5.57 -12.61 -13.64
C ASP A 651 5.13 -11.19 -13.98
N SER A 652 3.85 -11.01 -14.30
CA SER A 652 3.23 -9.71 -14.59
C SER A 652 4.14 -8.75 -15.39
N GLU A 653 4.55 -7.60 -14.85
CA GLU A 653 5.40 -6.63 -15.55
C GLU A 653 6.89 -6.68 -15.12
N LEU A 654 7.35 -7.76 -14.45
CA LEU A 654 8.77 -7.90 -14.07
C LEU A 654 9.73 -7.64 -15.24
N ARG A 655 9.36 -8.08 -16.45
CA ARG A 655 10.16 -7.86 -17.66
C ARG A 655 10.39 -6.38 -17.95
N ARG A 656 9.41 -5.50 -17.69
CA ARG A 656 9.58 -4.06 -17.89
C ARG A 656 10.62 -3.45 -16.95
N LEU A 657 10.65 -3.92 -15.69
CA LEU A 657 11.66 -3.50 -14.72
C LEU A 657 13.05 -3.99 -15.14
N GLN A 658 13.17 -5.23 -15.61
CA GLN A 658 14.40 -5.79 -16.14
C GLN A 658 14.90 -4.96 -17.34
N ASP A 659 14.02 -4.68 -18.31
CA ASP A 659 14.36 -3.88 -19.51
C ASP A 659 14.81 -2.46 -19.11
N THR A 660 14.26 -1.88 -18.05
CA THR A 660 14.69 -0.59 -17.49
C THR A 660 16.12 -0.67 -16.97
N VAL A 661 16.44 -1.69 -16.18
CA VAL A 661 17.79 -1.88 -15.64
C VAL A 661 18.79 -2.18 -16.76
N TRP A 662 18.42 -2.98 -17.76
CA TRP A 662 19.33 -3.29 -18.88
C TRP A 662 19.60 -2.09 -19.79
N LYS A 663 18.58 -1.23 -20.03
CA LYS A 663 18.84 0.05 -20.73
C LYS A 663 19.85 0.91 -19.97
N LEU A 664 19.76 0.92 -18.64
CA LEU A 664 20.73 1.63 -17.81
C LEU A 664 22.13 0.98 -17.89
N THR A 665 22.23 -0.34 -17.77
CA THR A 665 23.53 -1.04 -17.83
C THR A 665 24.19 -0.92 -19.19
N ASP A 666 23.43 -0.92 -20.28
CA ASP A 666 23.91 -0.64 -21.63
C ASP A 666 24.43 0.80 -21.73
N HIS A 667 23.70 1.78 -21.18
CA HIS A 667 24.22 3.16 -21.15
C HIS A 667 25.54 3.27 -20.40
N LEU A 668 25.66 2.65 -19.21
CA LEU A 668 26.89 2.67 -18.42
C LEU A 668 28.08 2.03 -19.14
N ARG A 669 27.88 1.02 -20.02
CA ARG A 669 28.92 0.33 -20.76
C ARG A 669 29.34 1.03 -22.05
N PHE A 670 28.40 1.62 -22.78
CA PHE A 670 28.63 2.03 -24.17
C PHE A 670 28.75 3.54 -24.39
N GLN A 671 28.47 4.37 -23.42
CA GLN A 671 28.71 5.82 -23.53
C GLN A 671 30.13 6.23 -23.09
N SER A 672 30.95 5.28 -22.72
CA SER A 672 32.35 5.48 -22.32
C SER A 672 33.34 5.35 -23.50
N VAL A 673 32.84 5.27 -24.75
CA VAL A 673 33.67 5.15 -25.96
C VAL A 673 33.63 6.45 -26.76
#